data_d025c05a80abcc771e4e4c5e3e545979
#
_entry.id   d025c05a80abcc771e4e4c5e3e545979
#
_cell.length_a   1.000
_cell.length_b   1.000
_cell.length_c   1.000
_cell.angle_alpha   90.00
_cell.angle_beta   90.00
_cell.angle_gamma   90.00
#
_symmetry.space_group_name_H-M   'P 1'
#
loop_
_entity.id
_entity.type
_entity.pdbx_description
1 polymer ?
#
loop_
_entity_poly.entity_id
_entity_poly.type
_entity_poly.pdbx_seq_one_letter_code
_entity_poly.pdbx_strand_id
1 'polypeptide(L)'
;MRKTGFYAIVFLCISALGVSILAVPEALANGCNPIPGGTLDPCSVLKYQTPMLIPPVMPKAGTIVQMGGMNIDYFEISVKQFPQQILPAGLPATTVWGYGAVASDIKRGLLLHNAPSLTIEAQWKRPVRVKWINDLVDGNGDYLPHLLAVDPTLHWANPPGGMTDRDTRPDTTGQPTPGAYTGPVPMVVHVHGAVGVGDESDGYAEAWYLPAANNIPGGYATEGTWYNFFAGKAAANFGVTWGAGFATFQYPNANRASTIWYHDHTLGMTRLNVYAGPAGFYIIRGGPDGDKAVLDSRTDLTAVLPGPAPKANDMFPPNKTYYEIPIAIQDRSFNADGSLFYPDTRAFFDGITGPYIPGTDVSPIWNPEFFGNMMMVNGNTWPFQTVEQVRYRIRFLNGCNSRFLILDFNDIPGVEVWQIGNEGGFLAAPVNITATNGNQLLMGLAERADVIVDFTNVPVGHHVLGNVGPDEPFGGGVPGVDFDPADPATTGQIMEFQVVPAVAPDPTTPPRFLTLPAIMPLPPATVTRPLALIEKMGKGVDANGDPMDGPVEALLGTLEAGVAVERKWMEPVTENPALGATEVWEFYNTTGDAHPMHIHEIIFEVVNREGLVLDANDEVVEPIQLDGVIAPPEPWETGFKDTVIAYPGQVTRVRVQFNTPGQYVWHCHIVEHEDNEMMRPFRIGPEQPGQPMPPEPGM
;
A
#
# COMPACT_ATOMS: atom_id res chain seq x y z
N MET A 1 -29.58 -14.24 9.41
CA MET A 1 -30.64 -13.43 8.79
C MET A 1 -29.94 -12.64 7.68
N ARG A 2 -30.46 -12.65 6.48
CA ARG A 2 -29.78 -12.25 5.26
C ARG A 2 -29.46 -10.76 5.27
N LYS A 3 -28.16 -10.39 5.29
CA LYS A 3 -27.67 -9.05 4.98
C LYS A 3 -27.69 -8.90 3.44
N THR A 4 -28.83 -8.51 2.90
CA THR A 4 -28.97 -8.15 1.49
C THR A 4 -29.71 -6.83 1.45
N GLY A 5 -29.01 -5.74 1.36
CA GLY A 5 -29.75 -4.51 1.29
C GLY A 5 -29.08 -3.18 1.05
N PHE A 6 -27.84 -3.04 0.63
CA PHE A 6 -27.37 -1.67 0.32
C PHE A 6 -26.65 -1.52 -1.03
N TYR A 7 -25.98 -2.55 -1.54
CA TYR A 7 -25.28 -2.44 -2.83
C TYR A 7 -26.04 -2.98 -4.05
N ALA A 8 -27.22 -3.56 -3.87
CA ALA A 8 -28.03 -4.07 -4.99
C ALA A 8 -28.74 -2.99 -5.83
N ILE A 9 -28.70 -1.72 -5.42
CA ILE A 9 -29.48 -0.65 -6.11
C ILE A 9 -28.65 0.02 -7.23
N VAL A 10 -27.33 0.05 -7.14
CA VAL A 10 -26.50 0.68 -8.19
C VAL A 10 -26.48 -0.12 -9.51
N PHE A 11 -26.73 -1.42 -9.49
CA PHE A 11 -26.82 -2.25 -10.71
C PHE A 11 -28.20 -2.37 -11.34
N LEU A 12 -29.27 -1.87 -10.72
CA LEU A 12 -30.63 -2.07 -11.24
C LEU A 12 -31.16 -0.93 -12.14
N CYS A 13 -30.45 0.19 -12.28
CA CYS A 13 -30.87 1.30 -13.15
C CYS A 13 -30.47 1.18 -14.62
N ILE A 14 -29.76 0.12 -15.04
CA ILE A 14 -29.34 -0.06 -16.44
C ILE A 14 -30.34 -0.88 -17.29
N SER A 15 -31.47 -1.33 -16.76
CA SER A 15 -32.38 -2.26 -17.47
C SER A 15 -33.59 -1.62 -18.17
N ALA A 16 -33.69 -0.32 -18.34
CA ALA A 16 -34.87 0.30 -18.93
C ALA A 16 -34.60 1.45 -19.92
N LEU A 17 -33.65 1.32 -20.86
CA LEU A 17 -33.66 2.15 -22.07
C LEU A 17 -33.16 1.30 -23.23
N GLY A 18 -34.08 1.12 -24.23
CA GLY A 18 -33.81 0.37 -25.44
C GLY A 18 -32.65 0.95 -26.23
N VAL A 19 -31.50 0.24 -26.18
CA VAL A 19 -30.33 0.57 -26.96
C VAL A 19 -30.14 -0.46 -28.06
N SER A 20 -29.89 0.05 -29.23
CA SER A 20 -29.50 -0.65 -30.46
C SER A 20 -28.43 -1.71 -30.15
N ILE A 21 -28.69 -2.92 -30.61
CA ILE A 21 -27.77 -4.06 -30.53
C ILE A 21 -26.45 -3.67 -31.22
N LEU A 22 -25.47 -3.17 -30.46
CA LEU A 22 -24.08 -3.24 -30.88
C LEU A 22 -23.65 -4.69 -30.71
N ALA A 23 -23.07 -5.28 -31.75
CA ALA A 23 -22.58 -6.64 -31.73
C ALA A 23 -21.64 -6.81 -30.52
N VAL A 24 -22.05 -7.64 -29.56
CA VAL A 24 -21.22 -8.06 -28.44
C VAL A 24 -20.01 -8.80 -29.00
N PRO A 25 -18.78 -8.43 -28.69
CA PRO A 25 -17.61 -9.19 -29.14
C PRO A 25 -17.73 -10.66 -28.74
N GLU A 26 -17.30 -11.59 -29.59
CA GLU A 26 -17.33 -13.05 -29.34
C GLU A 26 -16.64 -13.47 -28.01
N ALA A 27 -15.80 -12.61 -27.43
CA ALA A 27 -15.13 -12.85 -26.15
C ALA A 27 -16.11 -12.98 -24.96
N LEU A 28 -17.25 -12.29 -24.97
CA LEU A 28 -18.30 -12.44 -23.95
C LEU A 28 -19.03 -13.80 -24.03
N ALA A 29 -18.87 -14.54 -25.13
CA ALA A 29 -19.44 -15.89 -25.26
C ALA A 29 -18.72 -16.94 -24.37
N ASN A 30 -17.57 -16.59 -23.77
CA ASN A 30 -16.75 -17.49 -22.94
C ASN A 30 -16.96 -17.30 -21.42
N GLY A 31 -17.92 -16.51 -20.98
CA GLY A 31 -18.25 -16.38 -19.57
C GLY A 31 -17.36 -15.43 -18.76
N CYS A 32 -16.55 -14.61 -19.41
CA CYS A 32 -15.80 -13.54 -18.76
C CYS A 32 -16.70 -12.30 -18.58
N ASN A 33 -16.72 -11.76 -17.38
CA ASN A 33 -17.46 -10.55 -17.05
C ASN A 33 -16.50 -9.54 -16.41
N PRO A 34 -15.61 -8.91 -17.18
CA PRO A 34 -14.58 -8.06 -16.61
C PRO A 34 -15.18 -6.82 -15.93
N ILE A 35 -14.60 -6.45 -14.80
CA ILE A 35 -14.90 -5.15 -14.16
C ILE A 35 -14.49 -4.01 -15.11
N PRO A 36 -15.14 -2.84 -15.03
CA PRO A 36 -14.77 -1.70 -15.85
C PRO A 36 -13.30 -1.33 -15.75
N GLY A 37 -12.71 -0.92 -16.83
CA GLY A 37 -11.29 -0.57 -16.90
C GLY A 37 -10.97 0.13 -18.22
N GLY A 38 -9.73 0.02 -18.68
CA GLY A 38 -9.27 0.58 -19.94
C GLY A 38 -9.85 -0.14 -21.16
N THR A 39 -9.32 0.19 -22.32
CA THR A 39 -9.80 -0.35 -23.61
C THR A 39 -9.22 -1.72 -23.97
N LEU A 40 -8.28 -2.27 -23.18
CA LEU A 40 -7.79 -3.63 -23.32
C LEU A 40 -8.70 -4.59 -22.55
N ASP A 41 -9.32 -5.54 -23.27
CA ASP A 41 -10.13 -6.59 -22.66
C ASP A 41 -9.22 -7.58 -21.87
N PRO A 42 -9.37 -7.70 -20.53
CA PRO A 42 -8.56 -8.61 -19.72
C PRO A 42 -8.69 -10.07 -20.13
N CYS A 43 -9.84 -10.47 -20.69
CA CYS A 43 -10.09 -11.82 -21.15
C CYS A 43 -9.33 -12.18 -22.42
N SER A 44 -8.89 -11.18 -23.17
CA SER A 44 -8.04 -11.35 -24.37
C SER A 44 -6.57 -11.56 -24.02
N VAL A 45 -6.16 -11.28 -22.78
CA VAL A 45 -4.76 -11.37 -22.35
C VAL A 45 -4.43 -12.79 -21.92
N LEU A 46 -3.48 -13.42 -22.61
CA LEU A 46 -3.04 -14.79 -22.30
C LEU A 46 -2.31 -14.83 -20.95
N LYS A 47 -2.81 -15.65 -20.03
CA LYS A 47 -2.21 -15.84 -18.71
C LYS A 47 -1.05 -16.82 -18.75
N TYR A 48 -0.14 -16.72 -17.77
CA TYR A 48 0.97 -17.65 -17.52
C TYR A 48 1.94 -17.82 -18.70
N GLN A 49 2.12 -16.72 -19.47
CA GLN A 49 3.07 -16.69 -20.60
C GLN A 49 4.44 -16.15 -20.20
N THR A 50 4.51 -15.38 -19.14
CA THR A 50 5.73 -14.68 -18.70
C THR A 50 6.23 -15.28 -17.39
N PRO A 51 7.52 -15.68 -17.28
CA PRO A 51 8.07 -16.05 -15.98
C PRO A 51 8.07 -14.85 -15.04
N MET A 52 7.69 -15.08 -13.77
CA MET A 52 7.65 -14.03 -12.76
C MET A 52 9.04 -13.42 -12.57
N LEU A 53 9.10 -12.09 -12.56
CA LEU A 53 10.30 -11.38 -12.15
C LEU A 53 10.52 -11.59 -10.64
N ILE A 54 11.70 -12.05 -10.25
CA ILE A 54 12.14 -12.01 -8.86
C ILE A 54 12.99 -10.76 -8.69
N PRO A 55 12.53 -9.74 -7.93
CA PRO A 55 13.22 -8.46 -7.85
C PRO A 55 14.64 -8.64 -7.32
N PRO A 56 15.67 -8.19 -8.07
CA PRO A 56 17.03 -8.19 -7.56
C PRO A 56 17.19 -7.17 -6.43
N VAL A 57 18.28 -7.30 -5.69
CA VAL A 57 18.61 -6.35 -4.63
C VAL A 57 19.11 -5.02 -5.23
N MET A 58 18.62 -3.90 -4.69
CA MET A 58 19.01 -2.54 -5.07
C MET A 58 20.52 -2.37 -4.92
N PRO A 59 21.27 -1.99 -5.98
CA PRO A 59 22.70 -1.72 -5.88
C PRO A 59 22.98 -0.51 -4.97
N LYS A 60 23.97 -0.67 -4.08
CA LYS A 60 24.46 0.45 -3.25
C LYS A 60 25.34 1.37 -4.06
N ALA A 61 25.22 2.69 -3.85
CA ALA A 61 26.16 3.68 -4.36
C ALA A 61 27.50 3.61 -3.61
N GLY A 62 27.48 3.17 -2.34
CA GLY A 62 28.68 3.01 -1.55
C GLY A 62 28.44 2.70 -0.08
N THR A 63 29.49 2.89 0.72
CA THR A 63 29.44 2.80 2.17
C THR A 63 30.12 4.04 2.76
N ILE A 64 29.42 4.75 3.64
CA ILE A 64 29.99 5.88 4.38
C ILE A 64 30.65 5.32 5.63
N VAL A 65 31.97 5.47 5.70
CA VAL A 65 32.77 5.01 6.84
C VAL A 65 32.74 6.08 7.94
N GLN A 66 32.27 5.69 9.11
CA GLN A 66 32.26 6.56 10.29
C GLN A 66 33.40 6.15 11.27
N MET A 67 34.26 7.09 11.61
CA MET A 67 35.31 6.85 12.63
C MET A 67 34.68 6.61 14.00
N GLY A 68 34.85 5.40 14.53
CA GLY A 68 34.31 5.02 15.85
C GLY A 68 32.81 4.70 15.89
N GLY A 69 32.13 4.68 14.74
CA GLY A 69 30.72 4.34 14.60
C GLY A 69 30.46 3.19 13.63
N MET A 70 29.19 2.82 13.48
CA MET A 70 28.78 1.85 12.45
C MET A 70 28.85 2.52 11.06
N ASN A 71 29.34 1.77 10.07
CA ASN A 71 29.29 2.20 8.69
C ASN A 71 27.83 2.30 8.22
N ILE A 72 27.56 3.29 7.38
CA ILE A 72 26.24 3.53 6.77
C ILE A 72 26.26 2.97 5.35
N ASP A 73 25.27 2.17 4.99
CA ASP A 73 25.04 1.77 3.61
C ASP A 73 24.40 2.94 2.86
N TYR A 74 25.01 3.37 1.77
CA TYR A 74 24.59 4.54 1.02
C TYR A 74 24.00 4.15 -0.34
N PHE A 75 22.84 4.72 -0.64
CA PHE A 75 22.14 4.56 -1.91
C PHE A 75 21.86 5.93 -2.54
N GLU A 76 21.91 5.98 -3.85
CA GLU A 76 21.31 7.03 -4.66
C GLU A 76 20.25 6.36 -5.53
N ILE A 77 18.99 6.74 -5.31
CA ILE A 77 17.84 6.12 -5.97
C ILE A 77 17.04 7.23 -6.65
N SER A 78 16.78 7.06 -7.94
CA SER A 78 15.94 7.98 -8.70
C SER A 78 14.63 7.32 -9.11
N VAL A 79 13.56 8.08 -9.12
CA VAL A 79 12.35 7.72 -9.87
C VAL A 79 12.52 8.17 -11.32
N LYS A 80 12.22 7.28 -12.28
CA LYS A 80 12.30 7.56 -13.72
C LYS A 80 11.11 7.01 -14.45
N GLN A 81 10.81 7.60 -15.61
CA GLN A 81 9.87 7.06 -16.59
C GLN A 81 10.59 6.17 -17.59
N PHE A 82 10.04 4.98 -17.85
CA PHE A 82 10.58 4.04 -18.83
C PHE A 82 9.49 3.08 -19.33
N PRO A 83 9.65 2.46 -20.52
CA PRO A 83 8.79 1.39 -20.97
C PRO A 83 9.16 0.07 -20.27
N GLN A 84 8.15 -0.67 -19.80
CA GLN A 84 8.29 -2.02 -19.21
C GLN A 84 7.32 -2.98 -19.88
N GLN A 85 7.76 -4.19 -20.15
CA GLN A 85 6.90 -5.26 -20.68
C GLN A 85 6.13 -5.91 -19.54
N ILE A 86 5.01 -5.31 -19.14
CA ILE A 86 4.11 -5.80 -18.08
C ILE A 86 3.15 -6.86 -18.64
N LEU A 87 2.54 -6.53 -19.77
CA LEU A 87 1.68 -7.43 -20.52
C LEU A 87 2.50 -8.53 -21.21
N PRO A 88 1.92 -9.70 -21.53
CA PRO A 88 2.61 -10.77 -22.26
C PRO A 88 3.26 -10.30 -23.56
N ALA A 89 4.32 -10.97 -23.97
CA ALA A 89 5.02 -10.70 -25.22
C ALA A 89 4.04 -10.74 -26.42
N GLY A 90 4.11 -9.73 -27.28
CA GLY A 90 3.19 -9.54 -28.40
C GLY A 90 2.15 -8.43 -28.17
N LEU A 91 1.94 -8.06 -26.93
CA LEU A 91 1.19 -6.83 -26.58
C LEU A 91 2.16 -5.65 -26.36
N PRO A 92 1.69 -4.40 -26.46
CA PRO A 92 2.54 -3.23 -26.25
C PRO A 92 3.19 -3.19 -24.87
N ALA A 93 4.37 -2.58 -24.77
CA ALA A 93 4.99 -2.25 -23.50
C ALA A 93 4.28 -1.07 -22.85
N THR A 94 4.22 -1.07 -21.52
CA THR A 94 3.60 -0.02 -20.72
C THR A 94 4.63 1.02 -20.31
N THR A 95 4.33 2.30 -20.49
CA THR A 95 5.11 3.38 -19.86
C THR A 95 4.75 3.44 -18.37
N VAL A 96 5.77 3.33 -17.52
CA VAL A 96 5.65 3.33 -16.05
C VAL A 96 6.70 4.22 -15.42
N TRP A 97 6.55 4.47 -14.13
CA TRP A 97 7.59 5.00 -13.28
C TRP A 97 8.18 3.91 -12.39
N GLY A 98 9.40 4.09 -11.95
CA GLY A 98 10.01 3.15 -11.00
C GLY A 98 11.25 3.72 -10.37
N TYR A 99 11.47 3.37 -9.10
CA TYR A 99 12.70 3.67 -8.41
C TYR A 99 13.83 2.75 -8.88
N GLY A 100 15.04 3.31 -8.98
CA GLY A 100 16.19 2.53 -9.35
C GLY A 100 17.51 3.20 -8.99
N ALA A 101 18.58 2.41 -8.98
CA ALA A 101 19.89 2.88 -8.60
C ALA A 101 20.49 3.85 -9.65
N VAL A 102 20.98 4.99 -9.16
CA VAL A 102 21.84 5.91 -9.91
C VAL A 102 23.28 5.56 -9.57
N ALA A 103 23.88 4.63 -10.30
CA ALA A 103 25.28 4.27 -10.06
C ALA A 103 26.10 4.35 -11.36
N SER A 104 27.25 4.99 -11.28
CA SER A 104 28.18 5.14 -12.40
C SER A 104 28.95 3.87 -12.73
N ASP A 105 29.07 2.91 -11.80
CA ASP A 105 29.90 1.71 -11.90
C ASP A 105 29.12 0.41 -11.96
N ILE A 106 27.90 0.43 -12.56
CA ILE A 106 27.06 -0.73 -12.62
C ILE A 106 27.63 -1.77 -13.59
N LYS A 107 27.81 -2.99 -13.08
CA LYS A 107 28.21 -4.13 -13.87
C LYS A 107 27.15 -4.42 -14.94
N ARG A 108 27.59 -4.72 -16.16
CA ARG A 108 26.70 -5.15 -17.25
C ARG A 108 25.82 -6.33 -16.78
N GLY A 109 24.54 -6.27 -17.11
CA GLY A 109 23.59 -7.35 -16.79
C GLY A 109 22.84 -7.18 -15.46
N LEU A 110 22.85 -5.98 -14.84
CA LEU A 110 21.98 -5.67 -13.71
C LEU A 110 20.73 -4.93 -14.20
N LEU A 111 19.56 -5.28 -13.64
CA LEU A 111 18.36 -4.48 -13.76
C LEU A 111 18.51 -3.28 -12.83
N LEU A 112 18.19 -2.08 -13.31
CA LEU A 112 18.37 -0.85 -12.53
C LEU A 112 17.08 -0.24 -12.06
N HIS A 113 16.08 -0.18 -12.93
CA HIS A 113 14.74 0.35 -12.68
C HIS A 113 13.71 -0.71 -13.06
N ASN A 114 12.67 -0.80 -12.29
CA ASN A 114 11.52 -1.68 -12.50
C ASN A 114 10.30 -1.12 -11.75
N ALA A 115 9.10 -1.50 -12.16
CA ALA A 115 7.84 -1.28 -11.48
C ALA A 115 7.13 -2.62 -11.21
N PRO A 116 6.98 -3.07 -9.94
CA PRO A 116 7.57 -2.51 -8.73
C PRO A 116 9.09 -2.58 -8.71
N SER A 117 9.70 -1.76 -7.86
CA SER A 117 11.13 -1.47 -7.85
C SER A 117 11.96 -2.56 -7.17
N LEU A 118 13.29 -2.43 -7.22
CA LEU A 118 14.23 -3.38 -6.66
C LEU A 118 14.16 -3.41 -5.12
N THR A 119 14.53 -4.54 -4.53
CA THR A 119 14.51 -4.75 -3.08
C THR A 119 15.70 -4.06 -2.40
N ILE A 120 15.46 -3.17 -1.44
CA ILE A 120 16.51 -2.69 -0.53
C ILE A 120 16.72 -3.74 0.55
N GLU A 121 17.95 -4.30 0.64
CA GLU A 121 18.33 -5.20 1.72
C GLU A 121 19.15 -4.46 2.77
N ALA A 122 18.67 -4.44 4.01
CA ALA A 122 19.30 -3.79 5.15
C ALA A 122 19.65 -4.80 6.25
N GLN A 123 20.55 -4.40 7.13
CA GLN A 123 20.94 -5.18 8.31
C GLN A 123 20.47 -4.46 9.58
N TRP A 124 19.98 -5.24 10.52
CA TRP A 124 19.54 -4.74 11.82
C TRP A 124 20.56 -3.80 12.45
N LYS A 125 20.11 -2.62 12.87
CA LYS A 125 20.91 -1.53 13.46
C LYS A 125 22.07 -1.02 12.60
N ARG A 126 22.21 -1.45 11.34
CA ARG A 126 23.15 -0.84 10.41
C ARG A 126 22.40 0.23 9.62
N PRO A 127 22.72 1.51 9.83
CA PRO A 127 22.00 2.58 9.17
C PRO A 127 22.10 2.49 7.64
N VAL A 128 20.99 2.84 6.99
CA VAL A 128 20.89 3.04 5.56
C VAL A 128 20.62 4.52 5.31
N ARG A 129 21.39 5.13 4.40
CA ARG A 129 21.15 6.48 3.91
C ARG A 129 20.80 6.44 2.45
N VAL A 130 19.71 7.09 2.08
CA VAL A 130 19.23 7.14 0.70
C VAL A 130 19.08 8.60 0.27
N LYS A 131 19.70 8.93 -0.85
CA LYS A 131 19.39 10.14 -1.60
C LYS A 131 18.27 9.77 -2.59
N TRP A 132 17.07 10.23 -2.30
CA TRP A 132 15.90 10.05 -3.15
C TRP A 132 15.81 11.17 -4.16
N ILE A 133 15.78 10.84 -5.46
CA ILE A 133 15.86 11.81 -6.56
C ILE A 133 14.59 11.72 -7.40
N ASN A 134 13.90 12.83 -7.55
CA ASN A 134 12.84 13.00 -8.53
C ASN A 134 13.47 13.33 -9.89
N ASP A 135 13.60 12.32 -10.75
CA ASP A 135 14.22 12.40 -12.08
C ASP A 135 13.16 12.17 -13.18
N LEU A 136 11.94 12.71 -12.94
CA LEU A 136 10.85 12.71 -13.92
C LEU A 136 11.04 13.84 -14.93
N VAL A 137 12.10 13.72 -15.70
CA VAL A 137 12.48 14.65 -16.75
C VAL A 137 12.74 13.92 -18.07
N ASP A 138 12.57 14.63 -19.17
CA ASP A 138 12.89 14.12 -20.50
C ASP A 138 14.38 14.25 -20.85
N GLY A 139 14.78 13.86 -22.07
CA GLY A 139 16.15 13.96 -22.55
C GLY A 139 16.71 15.39 -22.69
N ASN A 140 15.86 16.42 -22.62
CA ASN A 140 16.25 17.83 -22.63
C ASN A 140 16.36 18.39 -21.21
N GLY A 141 15.96 17.64 -20.19
CA GLY A 141 15.86 18.08 -18.81
C GLY A 141 14.57 18.86 -18.52
N ASP A 142 13.56 18.74 -19.34
CA ASP A 142 12.23 19.31 -19.12
C ASP A 142 11.36 18.33 -18.32
N TYR A 143 10.48 18.85 -17.43
CA TYR A 143 9.62 17.96 -16.62
C TYR A 143 8.69 17.12 -17.48
N LEU A 144 8.39 15.92 -17.00
CA LEU A 144 7.35 15.06 -17.52
C LEU A 144 6.05 15.30 -16.71
N PRO A 145 4.90 15.45 -17.38
CA PRO A 145 3.61 15.50 -16.68
C PRO A 145 3.26 14.12 -16.12
N HIS A 146 2.24 14.07 -15.25
CA HIS A 146 1.74 12.81 -14.73
C HIS A 146 1.18 11.92 -15.85
N LEU A 147 1.38 10.59 -15.74
CA LEU A 147 0.85 9.61 -16.69
C LEU A 147 -0.69 9.49 -16.63
N LEU A 148 -1.28 9.88 -15.50
CA LEU A 148 -2.69 9.74 -15.17
C LEU A 148 -3.31 11.10 -14.86
N ALA A 149 -4.65 11.17 -14.86
CA ALA A 149 -5.38 12.41 -14.60
C ALA A 149 -5.33 12.79 -13.12
N VAL A 150 -4.65 13.88 -12.80
CA VAL A 150 -4.56 14.44 -11.44
C VAL A 150 -5.73 15.39 -11.20
N ASP A 151 -6.49 15.14 -10.13
CA ASP A 151 -7.59 16.01 -9.69
C ASP A 151 -7.07 17.21 -8.90
N PRO A 152 -7.12 18.43 -9.43
CA PRO A 152 -6.61 19.60 -8.74
C PRO A 152 -7.60 20.18 -7.69
N THR A 153 -8.75 19.55 -7.45
CA THR A 153 -9.77 20.03 -6.50
C THR A 153 -9.67 19.38 -5.13
N LEU A 154 -8.82 18.36 -4.98
CA LEU A 154 -8.54 17.73 -3.69
C LEU A 154 -7.65 18.64 -2.81
N HIS A 155 -7.47 18.23 -1.57
CA HIS A 155 -6.37 18.70 -0.75
C HIS A 155 -5.08 17.99 -1.21
N TRP A 156 -4.17 18.71 -1.84
CA TRP A 156 -3.02 18.11 -2.51
C TRP A 156 -1.79 19.02 -2.50
N ALA A 157 -0.66 18.53 -2.94
CA ALA A 157 0.61 19.25 -3.00
C ALA A 157 0.53 20.63 -3.68
N ASN A 158 -0.36 20.81 -4.64
CA ASN A 158 -0.71 22.05 -5.32
C ASN A 158 0.48 22.96 -5.73
N PRO A 159 1.45 22.47 -6.54
CA PRO A 159 2.56 23.32 -6.99
C PRO A 159 2.13 24.64 -7.64
N PRO A 160 1.03 24.71 -8.43
CA PRO A 160 0.52 25.98 -8.99
C PRO A 160 0.15 27.03 -7.97
N GLY A 161 -0.20 26.63 -6.74
CA GLY A 161 -0.52 27.54 -5.63
C GLY A 161 0.66 28.42 -5.19
N GLY A 162 1.86 28.14 -5.66
CA GLY A 162 3.09 28.85 -5.29
C GLY A 162 3.42 28.69 -3.80
N MET A 163 4.21 29.61 -3.26
CA MET A 163 4.70 29.48 -1.87
C MET A 163 3.63 29.72 -0.80
N THR A 164 2.47 30.30 -1.14
CA THR A 164 1.41 30.65 -0.19
C THR A 164 0.31 29.61 -0.12
N ASP A 165 -0.02 29.00 -1.26
CA ASP A 165 -1.20 28.12 -1.39
C ASP A 165 -0.82 26.67 -1.79
N ARG A 166 0.47 26.31 -1.68
CA ARG A 166 0.90 24.90 -1.77
C ARG A 166 0.33 24.12 -0.59
N ASP A 167 0.16 22.84 -0.75
CA ASP A 167 -0.37 21.94 0.28
C ASP A 167 -1.76 22.38 0.79
N THR A 168 -2.60 22.86 -0.13
CA THR A 168 -3.95 23.32 0.20
C THR A 168 -5.00 22.68 -0.70
N ARG A 169 -6.24 22.68 -0.25
CA ARG A 169 -7.40 22.43 -1.12
C ARG A 169 -7.80 23.74 -1.80
N PRO A 170 -7.68 23.87 -3.13
CA PRO A 170 -8.05 25.08 -3.82
C PRO A 170 -9.53 25.42 -3.64
N ASP A 171 -9.88 26.71 -3.48
CA ASP A 171 -11.27 27.15 -3.51
C ASP A 171 -11.79 27.13 -4.96
N THR A 172 -12.65 26.17 -5.25
CA THR A 172 -13.29 25.98 -6.55
C THR A 172 -14.71 26.54 -6.60
N THR A 173 -15.20 27.18 -5.52
CA THR A 173 -16.56 27.71 -5.43
C THR A 173 -16.84 28.69 -6.56
N GLY A 174 -17.89 28.41 -7.35
CA GLY A 174 -18.29 29.26 -8.47
C GLY A 174 -17.35 29.26 -9.69
N GLN A 175 -16.31 28.43 -9.69
CA GLN A 175 -15.39 28.29 -10.83
C GLN A 175 -15.89 27.22 -11.81
N PRO A 176 -15.51 27.28 -13.09
CA PRO A 176 -15.70 26.17 -14.01
C PRO A 176 -14.97 24.91 -13.52
N THR A 177 -15.49 23.74 -13.87
CA THR A 177 -14.80 22.46 -13.62
C THR A 177 -13.39 22.51 -14.20
N PRO A 178 -12.32 22.37 -13.39
CA PRO A 178 -10.96 22.35 -13.88
C PRO A 178 -10.69 21.05 -14.66
N GLY A 179 -9.77 21.10 -15.61
CA GLY A 179 -9.18 19.90 -16.20
C GLY A 179 -8.14 19.28 -15.27
N ALA A 180 -7.65 18.09 -15.66
CA ALA A 180 -6.56 17.46 -14.96
C ALA A 180 -5.29 18.33 -14.93
N TYR A 181 -4.55 18.28 -13.83
CA TYR A 181 -3.25 18.94 -13.71
C TYR A 181 -2.21 18.26 -14.62
N THR A 182 -1.44 19.07 -15.35
CA THR A 182 -0.44 18.62 -16.34
C THR A 182 0.95 19.19 -16.09
N GLY A 183 1.20 19.73 -14.92
CA GLY A 183 2.50 20.30 -14.53
C GLY A 183 3.51 19.24 -14.06
N PRO A 184 4.66 19.70 -13.51
CA PRO A 184 5.68 18.82 -12.94
C PRO A 184 5.16 18.06 -11.72
N VAL A 185 5.58 16.81 -11.56
CA VAL A 185 5.05 15.90 -10.55
C VAL A 185 5.82 16.02 -9.24
N PRO A 186 5.16 16.39 -8.13
CA PRO A 186 5.77 16.34 -6.81
C PRO A 186 5.91 14.88 -6.32
N MET A 187 7.01 14.60 -5.60
CA MET A 187 7.33 13.28 -5.05
C MET A 187 7.90 13.42 -3.64
N VAL A 188 7.55 12.50 -2.75
CA VAL A 188 8.23 12.23 -1.48
C VAL A 188 8.15 10.75 -1.17
N VAL A 189 9.21 10.14 -0.62
CA VAL A 189 9.25 8.69 -0.39
C VAL A 189 9.05 8.39 1.08
N HIS A 190 8.14 7.48 1.38
CA HIS A 190 7.98 6.88 2.70
C HIS A 190 8.52 5.44 2.71
N VAL A 191 9.21 5.05 3.80
CA VAL A 191 9.57 3.65 4.07
C VAL A 191 8.57 3.10 5.10
N HIS A 192 7.51 2.53 4.59
CA HIS A 192 6.38 2.01 5.33
C HIS A 192 6.79 0.90 6.30
N GLY A 193 6.49 1.12 7.57
CA GLY A 193 6.85 0.21 8.66
C GLY A 193 8.25 0.43 9.25
N ALA A 194 8.99 1.45 8.84
CA ALA A 194 10.28 1.78 9.43
C ALA A 194 10.11 2.38 10.82
N VAL A 195 10.78 1.81 11.83
CA VAL A 195 10.66 2.19 13.24
C VAL A 195 11.89 2.94 13.73
N GLY A 196 11.67 3.93 14.59
CA GLY A 196 12.76 4.75 15.17
C GLY A 196 13.35 5.72 14.15
N VAL A 197 12.59 6.07 13.14
CA VAL A 197 12.97 7.02 12.09
C VAL A 197 12.55 8.42 12.54
N GLY A 198 13.49 9.39 12.52
CA GLY A 198 13.12 10.80 12.73
C GLY A 198 12.21 11.32 11.63
N ASP A 199 11.30 12.22 11.98
CA ASP A 199 10.32 12.79 11.05
C ASP A 199 10.95 13.45 9.81
N GLU A 200 12.23 13.88 9.90
CA GLU A 200 13.00 14.35 8.76
C GLU A 200 13.35 13.28 7.73
N SER A 201 13.09 12.01 8.02
CA SER A 201 13.39 10.87 7.15
C SER A 201 12.19 9.94 6.95
N ASP A 202 11.03 10.32 7.46
CA ASP A 202 9.81 9.51 7.42
C ASP A 202 9.07 9.60 6.07
N GLY A 203 9.26 10.70 5.33
CA GLY A 203 8.51 10.95 4.09
C GLY A 203 7.17 11.66 4.34
N TYR A 204 7.15 12.63 5.25
CA TYR A 204 5.96 13.42 5.57
C TYR A 204 5.34 14.04 4.30
N ALA A 205 4.03 13.92 4.14
CA ALA A 205 3.33 14.20 2.88
C ALA A 205 3.54 15.62 2.32
N GLU A 206 3.73 16.63 3.17
CA GLU A 206 4.04 18.02 2.79
C GLU A 206 5.55 18.31 2.67
N ALA A 207 6.39 17.28 2.64
CA ALA A 207 7.84 17.44 2.40
C ALA A 207 8.24 17.04 0.96
N TRP A 208 7.29 17.08 0.04
CA TRP A 208 7.50 16.77 -1.37
C TRP A 208 8.43 17.76 -2.08
N TYR A 209 8.96 17.33 -3.23
CA TYR A 209 9.81 18.16 -4.10
C TYR A 209 9.56 17.83 -5.57
N LEU A 210 9.60 18.86 -6.41
CA LEU A 210 9.53 18.73 -7.87
C LEU A 210 10.86 18.22 -8.45
N PRO A 211 10.86 17.67 -9.69
CA PRO A 211 12.11 17.38 -10.38
C PRO A 211 12.93 18.65 -10.61
N ALA A 212 14.24 18.53 -10.68
CA ALA A 212 15.14 19.63 -11.05
C ALA A 212 15.09 19.90 -12.57
N ALA A 213 13.92 20.32 -13.08
CA ALA A 213 13.67 20.51 -14.49
C ALA A 213 13.95 21.96 -14.96
N ASN A 214 14.26 22.11 -16.28
CA ASN A 214 14.60 23.41 -16.87
C ASN A 214 13.38 24.32 -17.08
N ASN A 215 12.19 23.74 -17.20
CA ASN A 215 10.96 24.41 -17.65
C ASN A 215 9.88 24.51 -16.57
N ILE A 216 10.25 24.45 -15.26
CA ILE A 216 9.27 24.66 -14.18
C ILE A 216 8.58 26.01 -14.38
N PRO A 217 7.24 26.07 -14.42
CA PRO A 217 6.53 27.32 -14.63
C PRO A 217 6.85 28.35 -13.54
N GLY A 218 7.04 29.60 -13.93
CA GLY A 218 7.30 30.68 -12.98
C GLY A 218 6.13 30.85 -11.98
N GLY A 219 6.48 30.95 -10.68
CA GLY A 219 5.52 31.06 -9.61
C GLY A 219 5.08 29.74 -8.97
N TYR A 220 5.40 28.60 -9.55
CA TYR A 220 5.15 27.32 -8.90
C TYR A 220 5.99 27.13 -7.65
N ALA A 221 5.44 26.49 -6.63
CA ALA A 221 6.24 25.94 -5.54
C ALA A 221 7.07 24.75 -6.06
N THR A 222 8.32 24.67 -5.68
CA THR A 222 9.22 23.59 -6.05
C THR A 222 9.38 22.56 -4.94
N GLU A 223 8.93 22.89 -3.75
CA GLU A 223 8.91 22.05 -2.55
C GLU A 223 7.71 22.35 -1.66
N GLY A 224 7.28 21.33 -0.91
CA GLY A 224 6.19 21.40 0.05
C GLY A 224 6.53 22.22 1.31
N THR A 225 5.51 22.45 2.12
CA THR A 225 5.58 23.36 3.30
C THR A 225 6.63 22.89 4.33
N TRP A 226 6.79 21.56 4.52
CA TRP A 226 7.71 20.99 5.51
C TRP A 226 9.10 20.69 4.98
N TYR A 227 9.34 20.78 3.67
CA TYR A 227 10.60 20.38 3.05
C TYR A 227 11.81 21.07 3.68
N ASN A 228 11.78 22.41 3.80
CA ASN A 228 12.93 23.18 4.31
C ASN A 228 13.15 22.96 5.82
N PHE A 229 12.09 22.73 6.58
CA PHE A 229 12.19 22.39 8.01
C PHE A 229 12.93 21.07 8.20
N PHE A 230 12.51 20.02 7.50
CA PHE A 230 13.15 18.71 7.58
C PHE A 230 14.56 18.69 6.95
N ALA A 231 14.80 19.46 5.90
CA ALA A 231 16.15 19.63 5.35
C ALA A 231 17.11 20.20 6.42
N GLY A 232 16.64 21.19 7.22
CA GLY A 232 17.41 21.74 8.33
C GLY A 232 17.68 20.71 9.43
N LYS A 233 16.67 19.89 9.79
CA LYS A 233 16.84 18.79 10.76
C LYS A 233 17.82 17.73 10.25
N ALA A 234 17.66 17.28 9.00
CA ALA A 234 18.56 16.30 8.37
C ALA A 234 20.01 16.81 8.33
N ALA A 235 20.21 18.10 8.04
CA ALA A 235 21.53 18.71 8.10
C ALA A 235 22.12 18.71 9.51
N ALA A 236 21.30 19.02 10.53
CA ALA A 236 21.74 19.03 11.92
C ALA A 236 22.03 17.62 12.45
N ASN A 237 21.17 16.63 12.14
CA ASN A 237 21.25 15.28 12.69
C ASN A 237 22.27 14.40 11.94
N PHE A 238 22.41 14.56 10.64
CA PHE A 238 23.16 13.63 9.78
C PHE A 238 24.26 14.31 8.95
N GLY A 239 24.36 15.65 8.95
CA GLY A 239 25.31 16.40 8.12
C GLY A 239 25.05 16.25 6.62
N VAL A 240 23.79 16.04 6.22
CA VAL A 240 23.39 15.90 4.82
C VAL A 240 22.73 17.18 4.32
N THR A 241 22.68 17.33 2.99
CA THR A 241 21.94 18.43 2.34
C THR A 241 20.83 17.87 1.49
N TRP A 242 19.71 18.58 1.46
CA TRP A 242 18.66 18.44 0.47
C TRP A 242 18.83 19.54 -0.58
N GLY A 243 18.21 19.38 -1.73
CA GLY A 243 18.34 20.38 -2.81
C GLY A 243 17.31 20.16 -3.92
N ALA A 244 17.38 20.98 -4.96
CA ALA A 244 16.45 20.87 -6.07
C ALA A 244 16.36 19.42 -6.60
N GLY A 245 15.17 18.86 -6.61
CA GLY A 245 14.89 17.54 -7.12
C GLY A 245 15.29 16.37 -6.22
N PHE A 246 15.69 16.57 -4.97
CA PHE A 246 16.03 15.44 -4.09
C PHE A 246 15.94 15.76 -2.60
N ALA A 247 15.69 14.70 -1.82
CA ALA A 247 15.86 14.67 -0.37
C ALA A 247 16.81 13.55 0.03
N THR A 248 17.46 13.66 1.22
CA THR A 248 18.37 12.62 1.73
C THR A 248 17.89 12.16 3.09
N PHE A 249 17.43 10.91 3.17
CA PHE A 249 16.89 10.29 4.38
C PHE A 249 17.87 9.29 4.99
N GLN A 250 17.75 9.06 6.30
CA GLN A 250 18.54 8.07 6.99
C GLN A 250 17.67 7.19 7.91
N TYR A 251 17.73 5.90 7.67
CA TYR A 251 16.98 4.87 8.39
C TYR A 251 17.89 4.12 9.35
N PRO A 252 17.58 4.07 10.67
CA PRO A 252 18.41 3.40 11.66
C PRO A 252 18.33 1.87 11.59
N ASN A 253 17.30 1.33 10.93
CA ASN A 253 16.98 -0.10 10.86
C ASN A 253 16.83 -0.72 12.28
N ALA A 254 16.08 -0.03 13.14
CA ALA A 254 15.83 -0.45 14.51
C ALA A 254 14.76 -1.56 14.62
N ASN A 255 14.02 -1.79 13.54
CA ASN A 255 13.01 -2.85 13.44
C ASN A 255 13.58 -4.23 13.81
N ARG A 256 12.72 -5.13 14.29
CA ARG A 256 12.96 -6.57 14.20
C ARG A 256 13.20 -6.96 12.73
N ALA A 257 13.85 -8.12 12.49
CA ALA A 257 13.98 -8.63 11.12
C ALA A 257 12.59 -8.81 10.51
N SER A 258 12.29 -8.09 9.45
CA SER A 258 10.94 -7.95 8.90
C SER A 258 10.96 -7.59 7.42
N THR A 259 9.81 -7.70 6.81
CA THR A 259 9.53 -7.23 5.44
C THR A 259 8.76 -5.94 5.52
N ILE A 260 9.43 -4.84 5.27
CA ILE A 260 8.83 -3.52 5.09
C ILE A 260 8.97 -3.11 3.62
N TRP A 261 8.44 -1.98 3.22
CA TRP A 261 8.44 -1.56 1.83
C TRP A 261 8.53 -0.04 1.70
N TYR A 262 8.75 0.49 0.51
CA TYR A 262 8.82 1.93 0.26
C TYR A 262 7.96 2.30 -0.94
N HIS A 263 7.33 3.46 -0.84
CA HIS A 263 6.46 4.00 -1.89
C HIS A 263 6.42 5.53 -1.83
N ASP A 264 5.80 6.15 -2.82
CA ASP A 264 5.51 7.58 -2.79
C ASP A 264 4.42 7.90 -1.75
N HIS A 265 4.53 9.07 -1.13
CA HIS A 265 3.60 9.53 -0.09
C HIS A 265 3.26 11.02 -0.24
N THR A 266 3.17 11.50 -1.47
CA THR A 266 2.91 12.92 -1.77
C THR A 266 1.46 13.28 -1.50
N LEU A 267 1.23 14.35 -0.72
CA LEU A 267 -0.10 14.82 -0.31
C LEU A 267 -1.08 14.89 -1.50
N GLY A 268 -2.19 14.14 -1.40
CA GLY A 268 -3.28 14.07 -2.38
C GLY A 268 -2.90 13.42 -3.72
N MET A 269 -1.71 12.80 -3.82
CA MET A 269 -1.22 12.19 -5.06
C MET A 269 -0.70 10.76 -4.89
N THR A 270 -0.69 10.21 -3.67
CA THR A 270 -0.18 8.85 -3.39
C THR A 270 -0.80 7.82 -4.30
N ARG A 271 -2.14 7.81 -4.46
CA ARG A 271 -2.88 6.86 -5.31
C ARG A 271 -2.37 6.81 -6.75
N LEU A 272 -2.11 7.99 -7.32
CA LEU A 272 -1.69 8.10 -8.72
C LEU A 272 -0.20 7.79 -8.89
N ASN A 273 0.64 8.35 -8.00
CA ASN A 273 2.08 8.14 -8.03
C ASN A 273 2.40 6.64 -7.86
N VAL A 274 1.79 5.96 -6.89
CA VAL A 274 1.99 4.52 -6.65
C VAL A 274 1.41 3.66 -7.78
N TYR A 275 0.25 4.04 -8.33
CA TYR A 275 -0.33 3.34 -9.47
C TYR A 275 0.57 3.42 -10.72
N ALA A 276 1.27 4.53 -10.92
CA ALA A 276 2.25 4.69 -12.01
C ALA A 276 3.48 3.77 -11.84
N GLY A 277 3.74 3.23 -10.62
CA GLY A 277 4.72 2.18 -10.37
C GLY A 277 5.70 2.32 -9.21
N PRO A 278 5.96 3.50 -8.62
CA PRO A 278 7.00 3.70 -7.60
C PRO A 278 6.70 3.03 -6.25
N ALA A 279 7.03 1.76 -6.12
CA ALA A 279 6.98 0.99 -4.88
C ALA A 279 8.05 -0.12 -4.91
N GLY A 280 8.55 -0.55 -3.75
CA GLY A 280 9.52 -1.65 -3.68
C GLY A 280 9.73 -2.19 -2.27
N PHE A 281 10.22 -3.42 -2.15
CA PHE A 281 10.50 -4.05 -0.86
C PHE A 281 11.71 -3.43 -0.17
N TYR A 282 11.63 -3.37 1.17
CA TYR A 282 12.74 -3.08 2.06
C TYR A 282 12.82 -4.19 3.12
N ILE A 283 13.84 -5.04 3.07
CA ILE A 283 13.94 -6.21 3.93
C ILE A 283 15.06 -6.01 4.95
N ILE A 284 14.71 -6.05 6.24
CA ILE A 284 15.67 -5.96 7.35
C ILE A 284 16.05 -7.35 7.81
N ARG A 285 17.36 -7.64 7.81
CA ARG A 285 17.92 -8.93 8.19
C ARG A 285 18.70 -8.89 9.48
N GLY A 286 18.73 -10.03 10.16
CA GLY A 286 19.57 -10.22 11.34
C GLY A 286 18.99 -9.69 12.65
N GLY A 287 19.85 -9.36 13.61
CA GLY A 287 19.42 -8.98 14.94
C GLY A 287 19.05 -10.17 15.84
N PRO A 288 18.62 -9.89 17.09
CA PRO A 288 18.27 -10.92 18.05
C PRO A 288 17.01 -11.71 17.65
N ASP A 289 16.15 -11.12 16.83
CA ASP A 289 14.88 -11.68 16.36
C ASP A 289 14.94 -12.08 14.88
N GLY A 290 16.14 -12.22 14.30
CA GLY A 290 16.31 -12.63 12.91
C GLY A 290 16.27 -14.14 12.70
N ASP A 291 16.44 -14.58 11.46
CA ASP A 291 16.36 -15.99 11.04
C ASP A 291 17.22 -16.94 11.90
N LYS A 292 18.36 -16.46 12.41
CA LYS A 292 19.27 -17.27 13.26
C LYS A 292 18.71 -17.53 14.66
N ALA A 293 17.71 -16.79 15.09
CA ALA A 293 17.05 -16.97 16.37
C ALA A 293 15.87 -17.96 16.30
N VAL A 294 15.47 -18.35 15.08
CA VAL A 294 14.46 -19.40 14.89
C VAL A 294 15.09 -20.74 15.19
N LEU A 295 14.45 -21.53 16.06
CA LEU A 295 14.97 -22.83 16.50
C LEU A 295 14.13 -23.97 15.92
N ASP A 296 14.78 -25.14 15.74
CA ASP A 296 14.11 -26.40 15.51
C ASP A 296 13.76 -27.04 16.85
N SER A 297 12.49 -27.12 17.20
CA SER A 297 11.99 -27.65 18.48
C SER A 297 12.36 -29.12 18.75
N ARG A 298 12.84 -29.85 17.74
CA ARG A 298 13.30 -31.23 17.89
C ARG A 298 14.73 -31.33 18.42
N THR A 299 15.54 -30.29 18.22
CA THR A 299 16.99 -30.30 18.49
C THR A 299 17.47 -29.13 19.31
N ASP A 300 16.65 -28.07 19.48
CA ASP A 300 17.00 -26.78 20.06
C ASP A 300 18.16 -26.05 19.35
N LEU A 301 18.47 -26.46 18.12
CA LEU A 301 19.43 -25.79 17.27
C LEU A 301 18.73 -24.80 16.34
N THR A 302 19.50 -23.88 15.75
CA THR A 302 18.99 -22.95 14.75
C THR A 302 18.31 -23.72 13.61
N ALA A 303 17.06 -23.38 13.33
CA ALA A 303 16.30 -23.95 12.22
C ALA A 303 16.88 -23.53 10.87
N VAL A 304 16.66 -24.38 9.87
CA VAL A 304 17.00 -24.06 8.48
C VAL A 304 15.74 -23.56 7.78
N LEU A 305 15.65 -22.26 7.54
CA LEU A 305 14.56 -21.64 6.77
C LEU A 305 14.84 -21.78 5.26
N PRO A 306 13.80 -21.76 4.40
CA PRO A 306 14.00 -21.78 2.96
C PRO A 306 14.84 -20.59 2.47
N GLY A 307 15.77 -20.86 1.56
CA GLY A 307 16.70 -19.90 0.97
C GLY A 307 17.62 -20.61 -0.05
N PRO A 308 18.40 -19.88 -0.82
CA PRO A 308 18.77 -18.49 -0.67
C PRO A 308 17.72 -17.50 -1.20
N ALA A 309 17.76 -16.26 -0.68
CA ALA A 309 17.14 -15.09 -1.26
C ALA A 309 18.03 -14.42 -2.32
N PRO A 310 17.51 -13.51 -3.16
CA PRO A 310 18.32 -12.62 -3.99
C PRO A 310 19.38 -11.85 -3.17
N LYS A 311 20.54 -11.63 -3.76
CA LYS A 311 21.65 -10.89 -3.11
C LYS A 311 22.16 -9.76 -3.99
N ALA A 312 22.77 -8.78 -3.35
CA ALA A 312 23.46 -7.70 -4.06
C ALA A 312 24.46 -8.28 -5.08
N ASN A 313 24.43 -7.74 -6.30
CA ASN A 313 25.22 -8.16 -7.46
C ASN A 313 24.86 -9.55 -8.07
N ASP A 314 23.76 -10.16 -7.68
CA ASP A 314 23.24 -11.27 -8.46
C ASP A 314 22.91 -10.80 -9.89
N MET A 315 23.19 -11.67 -10.87
CA MET A 315 22.92 -11.33 -12.27
C MET A 315 21.39 -11.32 -12.54
N PHE A 316 20.97 -10.50 -13.49
CA PHE A 316 19.62 -10.54 -14.03
C PHE A 316 19.66 -10.90 -15.54
N PRO A 317 18.87 -11.89 -16.02
CA PRO A 317 18.07 -12.83 -15.22
C PRO A 317 18.95 -13.71 -14.32
N PRO A 318 18.39 -14.24 -13.20
CA PRO A 318 19.17 -15.02 -12.25
C PRO A 318 19.68 -16.33 -12.89
N ASN A 319 20.89 -16.75 -12.51
CA ASN A 319 21.49 -18.00 -12.93
C ASN A 319 21.43 -19.08 -11.83
N LYS A 320 20.60 -18.88 -10.81
CA LYS A 320 20.40 -19.77 -9.66
C LYS A 320 18.94 -19.74 -9.21
N THR A 321 18.51 -20.79 -8.51
CA THR A 321 17.19 -20.88 -7.90
C THR A 321 17.18 -20.15 -6.55
N TYR A 322 16.12 -19.36 -6.30
CA TYR A 322 15.83 -18.78 -5.01
C TYR A 322 14.67 -19.54 -4.37
N TYR A 323 14.79 -19.79 -3.06
CA TYR A 323 13.75 -20.44 -2.27
C TYR A 323 13.17 -19.48 -1.20
N GLU A 324 13.67 -18.25 -1.15
CA GLU A 324 13.05 -17.12 -0.47
C GLU A 324 12.80 -16.02 -1.50
N ILE A 325 11.52 -15.66 -1.70
CA ILE A 325 11.08 -14.82 -2.82
C ILE A 325 10.12 -13.73 -2.31
N PRO A 326 10.40 -12.45 -2.54
CA PRO A 326 9.44 -11.38 -2.34
C PRO A 326 8.44 -11.33 -3.51
N ILE A 327 7.14 -11.24 -3.20
CA ILE A 327 6.06 -11.18 -4.17
C ILE A 327 5.13 -10.00 -3.84
N ALA A 328 5.18 -8.95 -4.66
CA ALA A 328 4.23 -7.84 -4.62
C ALA A 328 3.09 -8.13 -5.59
N ILE A 329 1.87 -8.09 -5.07
CA ILE A 329 0.64 -8.26 -5.85
C ILE A 329 -0.02 -6.89 -5.98
N GLN A 330 -0.38 -6.53 -7.20
CA GLN A 330 -1.03 -5.28 -7.54
C GLN A 330 -2.12 -5.57 -8.57
N ASP A 331 -3.15 -4.75 -8.62
CA ASP A 331 -4.12 -4.80 -9.70
C ASP A 331 -3.96 -3.57 -10.61
N ARG A 332 -4.13 -3.75 -11.91
CA ARG A 332 -4.00 -2.71 -12.92
C ARG A 332 -5.04 -2.90 -14.02
N SER A 333 -5.37 -1.81 -14.69
CA SER A 333 -6.10 -1.82 -15.97
C SER A 333 -5.27 -1.16 -17.04
N PHE A 334 -5.46 -1.59 -18.29
CA PHE A 334 -4.66 -1.11 -19.42
C PHE A 334 -5.55 -0.69 -20.59
N ASN A 335 -5.05 0.22 -21.40
CA ASN A 335 -5.61 0.52 -22.70
C ASN A 335 -5.03 -0.39 -23.79
N ALA A 336 -5.71 -0.50 -24.92
CA ALA A 336 -5.29 -1.36 -26.04
C ALA A 336 -3.90 -1.01 -26.60
N ASP A 337 -3.43 0.21 -26.40
CA ASP A 337 -2.07 0.66 -26.73
C ASP A 337 -1.02 0.30 -25.68
N GLY A 338 -1.40 -0.39 -24.59
CA GLY A 338 -0.55 -0.81 -23.50
C GLY A 338 -0.33 0.25 -22.43
N SER A 339 -0.90 1.45 -22.56
CA SER A 339 -0.83 2.46 -21.50
C SER A 339 -1.63 2.05 -20.28
N LEU A 340 -1.23 2.53 -19.08
CA LEU A 340 -2.02 2.38 -17.88
C LEU A 340 -3.38 3.08 -18.04
N PHE A 341 -4.43 2.44 -17.56
CA PHE A 341 -5.72 3.05 -17.37
C PHE A 341 -5.97 3.31 -15.89
N TYR A 342 -6.45 4.50 -15.58
CA TYR A 342 -7.00 4.90 -14.30
C TYR A 342 -8.14 5.89 -14.58
N PRO A 343 -9.22 5.95 -13.78
CA PRO A 343 -10.33 6.86 -14.05
C PRO A 343 -9.87 8.32 -14.13
N ASP A 344 -10.32 9.00 -15.16
CA ASP A 344 -10.07 10.42 -15.43
C ASP A 344 -11.33 11.30 -15.22
N THR A 345 -12.36 10.70 -14.69
CA THR A 345 -13.64 11.35 -14.37
C THR A 345 -14.35 10.60 -13.23
N ARG A 346 -15.04 11.34 -12.40
CA ARG A 346 -15.93 10.80 -11.37
C ARG A 346 -17.07 9.97 -11.96
N ALA A 347 -17.47 10.24 -13.21
CA ALA A 347 -18.50 9.48 -13.92
C ALA A 347 -18.16 7.99 -14.08
N PHE A 348 -16.90 7.59 -13.92
CA PHE A 348 -16.50 6.19 -13.86
C PHE A 348 -17.16 5.46 -12.69
N PHE A 349 -17.28 6.14 -11.53
CA PHE A 349 -17.90 5.59 -10.33
C PHE A 349 -19.43 5.73 -10.32
N ASP A 350 -19.95 6.97 -10.53
CA ASP A 350 -21.37 7.27 -10.34
C ASP A 350 -22.18 7.33 -11.64
N GLY A 351 -21.52 7.25 -12.81
CA GLY A 351 -22.16 7.33 -14.12
C GLY A 351 -22.64 8.73 -14.51
N ILE A 352 -22.38 9.75 -13.69
CA ILE A 352 -22.84 11.12 -13.91
C ILE A 352 -21.74 11.95 -14.58
N THR A 353 -22.04 12.55 -15.72
CA THR A 353 -21.04 13.25 -16.51
C THR A 353 -20.77 14.71 -16.07
N GLY A 354 -21.25 15.13 -14.91
CA GLY A 354 -21.08 16.50 -14.41
C GLY A 354 -22.05 17.50 -15.05
N PRO A 355 -21.81 18.81 -14.91
CA PRO A 355 -20.64 19.38 -14.23
C PRO A 355 -20.66 19.15 -12.73
N TYR A 356 -19.52 18.73 -12.17
CA TYR A 356 -19.38 18.58 -10.70
C TYR A 356 -19.13 19.94 -10.00
N ILE A 357 -18.61 20.95 -10.71
CA ILE A 357 -18.34 22.29 -10.23
C ILE A 357 -18.90 23.31 -11.23
N PRO A 358 -19.50 24.44 -10.78
CA PRO A 358 -19.94 24.76 -9.43
C PRO A 358 -21.29 24.12 -9.09
N GLY A 359 -21.60 24.00 -7.83
CA GLY A 359 -22.93 23.60 -7.36
C GLY A 359 -23.02 22.17 -6.83
N THR A 360 -21.91 21.47 -6.76
CA THR A 360 -21.78 20.18 -6.10
C THR A 360 -20.52 20.14 -5.21
N ASP A 361 -20.50 19.25 -4.21
CA ASP A 361 -19.37 18.93 -3.37
C ASP A 361 -18.51 17.80 -3.95
N VAL A 362 -18.91 17.23 -5.09
CA VAL A 362 -18.23 16.11 -5.75
C VAL A 362 -17.02 16.59 -6.56
N SER A 363 -15.86 16.01 -6.32
CA SER A 363 -14.65 16.23 -7.11
C SER A 363 -14.79 15.65 -8.52
N PRO A 364 -14.31 16.32 -9.58
CA PRO A 364 -14.62 15.94 -10.95
C PRO A 364 -13.91 14.69 -11.46
N ILE A 365 -12.76 14.32 -10.87
CA ILE A 365 -11.92 13.22 -11.34
C ILE A 365 -11.76 12.14 -10.27
N TRP A 366 -11.61 12.51 -9.00
CA TRP A 366 -11.39 11.56 -7.92
C TRP A 366 -12.54 10.54 -7.81
N ASN A 367 -12.21 9.27 -7.65
CA ASN A 367 -13.14 8.17 -7.37
C ASN A 367 -12.86 7.63 -5.96
N PRO A 368 -13.88 7.20 -5.19
CA PRO A 368 -13.70 6.71 -3.83
C PRO A 368 -12.81 5.48 -3.74
N GLU A 369 -12.92 4.58 -4.69
CA GLU A 369 -12.11 3.37 -4.83
C GLU A 369 -11.89 3.03 -6.30
N PHE A 370 -10.83 2.28 -6.57
CA PHE A 370 -10.56 1.75 -7.90
C PHE A 370 -10.05 0.32 -7.84
N PHE A 371 -10.69 -0.55 -8.62
CA PHE A 371 -10.36 -1.97 -8.76
C PHE A 371 -9.85 -2.23 -10.18
N GLY A 372 -8.55 -2.55 -10.30
CA GLY A 372 -7.97 -2.93 -11.58
C GLY A 372 -8.52 -4.28 -12.06
N ASN A 373 -8.66 -4.47 -13.36
CA ASN A 373 -9.25 -5.68 -13.95
C ASN A 373 -8.24 -6.78 -14.33
N MET A 374 -6.95 -6.56 -14.03
CA MET A 374 -5.86 -7.52 -14.26
C MET A 374 -4.94 -7.58 -13.05
N MET A 375 -4.60 -8.80 -12.62
CA MET A 375 -3.66 -9.01 -11.53
C MET A 375 -2.23 -8.97 -12.05
N MET A 376 -1.39 -8.19 -11.38
CA MET A 376 0.02 -8.02 -11.67
C MET A 376 0.86 -8.52 -10.49
N VAL A 377 1.87 -9.34 -10.77
CA VAL A 377 2.79 -9.87 -9.77
C VAL A 377 4.22 -9.50 -10.16
N ASN A 378 4.90 -8.77 -9.28
CA ASN A 378 6.27 -8.28 -9.50
C ASN A 378 6.48 -7.60 -10.87
N GLY A 379 5.43 -6.91 -11.39
CA GLY A 379 5.52 -6.18 -12.64
C GLY A 379 5.18 -6.97 -13.91
N ASN A 380 4.56 -8.13 -13.79
CA ASN A 380 4.01 -8.89 -14.92
C ASN A 380 2.56 -9.29 -14.64
N THR A 381 1.69 -9.20 -15.65
CA THR A 381 0.31 -9.69 -15.56
C THR A 381 0.29 -11.22 -15.57
N TRP A 382 -0.39 -11.81 -14.58
CA TRP A 382 -0.58 -13.27 -14.44
C TRP A 382 0.67 -14.09 -14.80
N PRO A 383 1.82 -13.90 -14.15
CA PRO A 383 3.03 -14.65 -14.49
C PRO A 383 2.98 -16.09 -13.99
N PHE A 384 3.97 -16.89 -14.40
CA PHE A 384 4.23 -18.18 -13.78
C PHE A 384 5.55 -18.18 -13.03
N GLN A 385 5.65 -19.04 -11.99
CA GLN A 385 6.88 -19.34 -11.28
C GLN A 385 7.12 -20.84 -11.25
N THR A 386 8.27 -21.29 -11.77
CA THR A 386 8.71 -22.67 -11.61
C THR A 386 9.18 -22.90 -10.18
N VAL A 387 8.61 -23.90 -9.50
CA VAL A 387 8.98 -24.30 -8.15
C VAL A 387 9.24 -25.81 -8.08
N GLU A 388 10.22 -26.20 -7.28
CA GLU A 388 10.51 -27.60 -6.97
C GLU A 388 9.57 -28.14 -5.88
N GLN A 389 9.40 -29.46 -5.77
CA GLN A 389 8.66 -30.12 -4.68
C GLN A 389 9.42 -30.03 -3.35
N VAL A 390 9.65 -28.80 -2.87
CA VAL A 390 10.30 -28.44 -1.60
C VAL A 390 9.60 -27.22 -0.98
N ARG A 391 10.07 -26.76 0.15
CA ARG A 391 9.53 -25.56 0.83
C ARG A 391 10.12 -24.28 0.25
N TYR A 392 9.25 -23.28 0.07
CA TYR A 392 9.60 -21.91 -0.29
C TYR A 392 9.15 -20.97 0.81
N ARG A 393 9.95 -19.93 1.10
CA ARG A 393 9.56 -18.80 1.91
C ARG A 393 9.14 -17.67 0.97
N ILE A 394 7.88 -17.31 1.03
CA ILE A 394 7.35 -16.24 0.19
C ILE A 394 7.00 -15.04 1.10
N ARG A 395 7.45 -13.86 0.70
CA ARG A 395 7.15 -12.61 1.37
C ARG A 395 6.15 -11.84 0.52
N PHE A 396 4.87 -12.03 0.82
CA PHE A 396 3.80 -11.34 0.11
C PHE A 396 3.67 -9.89 0.59
N LEU A 397 3.28 -9.02 -0.35
CA LEU A 397 2.84 -7.65 -0.14
C LEU A 397 1.57 -7.42 -0.96
N ASN A 398 0.51 -6.95 -0.33
CA ASN A 398 -0.63 -6.39 -1.05
C ASN A 398 -0.33 -4.93 -1.40
N GLY A 399 0.01 -4.67 -2.65
CA GLY A 399 0.30 -3.34 -3.21
C GLY A 399 -0.81 -2.82 -4.14
N CYS A 400 -2.04 -3.32 -4.00
CA CYS A 400 -3.22 -2.79 -4.71
C CYS A 400 -3.60 -1.41 -4.17
N ASN A 401 -4.39 -0.66 -4.93
CA ASN A 401 -4.89 0.66 -4.50
C ASN A 401 -6.07 0.54 -3.51
N SER A 402 -7.12 -0.22 -3.88
CA SER A 402 -8.32 -0.40 -3.05
C SER A 402 -8.65 -1.87 -2.76
N ARG A 403 -8.06 -2.81 -3.50
CA ARG A 403 -8.41 -4.22 -3.46
C ARG A 403 -7.84 -4.95 -2.26
N PHE A 404 -8.69 -5.49 -1.39
CA PHE A 404 -8.32 -6.55 -0.45
C PHE A 404 -8.06 -7.86 -1.18
N LEU A 405 -7.06 -8.61 -0.74
CA LEU A 405 -6.74 -9.92 -1.30
C LEU A 405 -7.10 -11.02 -0.29
N ILE A 406 -7.74 -12.06 -0.78
CA ILE A 406 -7.85 -13.34 -0.08
C ILE A 406 -7.21 -14.38 -0.98
N LEU A 407 -5.89 -14.57 -0.80
CA LEU A 407 -5.12 -15.52 -1.61
C LEU A 407 -5.61 -16.94 -1.33
N ASP A 408 -6.07 -17.62 -2.37
CA ASP A 408 -6.65 -18.96 -2.27
C ASP A 408 -5.73 -20.01 -2.85
N PHE A 409 -5.28 -20.93 -1.99
CA PHE A 409 -4.39 -22.05 -2.34
C PHE A 409 -5.15 -23.36 -2.57
N ASN A 410 -6.49 -23.34 -2.61
CA ASN A 410 -7.30 -24.56 -2.71
C ASN A 410 -7.14 -25.30 -4.04
N ASP A 411 -6.79 -24.59 -5.12
CA ASP A 411 -6.50 -25.19 -6.43
C ASP A 411 -5.09 -25.78 -6.54
N ILE A 412 -4.33 -25.80 -5.42
CA ILE A 412 -2.99 -26.40 -5.33
C ILE A 412 -3.06 -27.66 -4.43
N PRO A 413 -3.40 -28.83 -4.96
CA PRO A 413 -3.64 -30.00 -4.13
C PRO A 413 -2.38 -30.48 -3.39
N GLY A 414 -2.50 -30.71 -2.10
CA GLY A 414 -1.41 -31.17 -1.24
C GLY A 414 -0.45 -30.08 -0.75
N VAL A 415 -0.71 -28.82 -1.06
CA VAL A 415 0.05 -27.69 -0.50
C VAL A 415 -0.24 -27.54 0.98
N GLU A 416 0.77 -27.16 1.76
CA GLU A 416 0.61 -26.63 3.12
C GLU A 416 1.16 -25.22 3.18
N VAL A 417 0.39 -24.31 3.75
CA VAL A 417 0.75 -22.87 3.90
C VAL A 417 0.85 -22.55 5.39
N TRP A 418 2.00 -22.02 5.77
CA TRP A 418 2.30 -21.64 7.15
C TRP A 418 2.75 -20.19 7.21
N GLN A 419 2.00 -19.33 7.88
CA GLN A 419 2.44 -17.97 8.14
C GLN A 419 3.38 -17.97 9.35
N ILE A 420 4.55 -17.37 9.18
CA ILE A 420 5.59 -17.27 10.22
C ILE A 420 5.88 -15.83 10.63
N GLY A 421 5.41 -14.86 9.86
CA GLY A 421 5.62 -13.43 10.14
C GLY A 421 4.61 -12.55 9.43
N ASN A 422 4.60 -11.31 9.85
CA ASN A 422 3.87 -10.19 9.26
C ASN A 422 4.78 -8.95 9.16
N GLU A 423 4.23 -7.75 9.12
CA GLU A 423 4.96 -6.49 8.95
C GLU A 423 6.02 -6.27 10.03
N GLY A 424 5.69 -6.54 11.29
CA GLY A 424 6.56 -6.30 12.45
C GLY A 424 7.57 -7.42 12.73
N GLY A 425 7.68 -8.43 11.85
CA GLY A 425 8.60 -9.56 11.99
C GLY A 425 7.90 -10.88 12.29
N PHE A 426 8.59 -11.81 12.94
CA PHE A 426 8.03 -13.13 13.24
C PHE A 426 6.84 -13.03 14.21
N LEU A 427 5.85 -13.91 13.97
CA LEU A 427 4.70 -14.14 14.85
C LEU A 427 5.14 -14.77 16.19
N ALA A 428 4.19 -14.86 17.15
CA ALA A 428 4.42 -15.57 18.41
C ALA A 428 4.67 -17.08 18.21
N ALA A 429 4.03 -17.67 17.20
CA ALA A 429 4.20 -19.06 16.76
C ALA A 429 3.82 -19.19 15.27
N PRO A 430 4.33 -20.23 14.56
CA PRO A 430 3.88 -20.51 13.19
C PRO A 430 2.37 -20.83 13.15
N VAL A 431 1.65 -20.23 12.22
CA VAL A 431 0.21 -20.44 12.01
C VAL A 431 0.00 -21.28 10.75
N ASN A 432 -0.63 -22.43 10.90
CA ASN A 432 -0.99 -23.28 9.76
C ASN A 432 -2.26 -22.77 9.09
N ILE A 433 -2.12 -21.93 8.08
CA ILE A 433 -3.23 -21.34 7.30
C ILE A 433 -4.09 -22.42 6.64
N THR A 434 -3.48 -23.52 6.18
CA THR A 434 -4.20 -24.66 5.61
C THR A 434 -5.21 -25.26 6.59
N ALA A 435 -4.83 -25.40 7.85
CA ALA A 435 -5.68 -26.02 8.87
C ALA A 435 -6.61 -25.05 9.57
N THR A 436 -6.19 -23.78 9.73
CA THR A 436 -6.93 -22.79 10.54
C THR A 436 -7.81 -21.87 9.72
N ASN A 437 -7.51 -21.66 8.44
CA ASN A 437 -8.23 -20.72 7.58
C ASN A 437 -8.54 -21.29 6.18
N GLY A 438 -8.65 -22.62 6.03
CA GLY A 438 -9.09 -23.24 4.78
C GLY A 438 -8.24 -22.92 3.55
N ASN A 439 -6.92 -22.81 3.71
CA ASN A 439 -5.97 -22.40 2.65
C ASN A 439 -6.14 -20.95 2.13
N GLN A 440 -6.80 -20.09 2.88
CA GLN A 440 -7.05 -18.71 2.48
C GLN A 440 -6.22 -17.74 3.33
N LEU A 441 -5.54 -16.79 2.69
CA LEU A 441 -4.72 -15.77 3.34
C LEU A 441 -5.29 -14.38 3.02
N LEU A 442 -5.97 -13.78 4.01
CA LEU A 442 -6.48 -12.42 3.92
C LEU A 442 -5.32 -11.43 4.07
N MET A 443 -5.27 -10.45 3.19
CA MET A 443 -4.32 -9.34 3.22
C MET A 443 -5.03 -8.04 2.86
N GLY A 444 -5.12 -7.12 3.82
CA GLY A 444 -5.47 -5.73 3.56
C GLY A 444 -4.36 -5.03 2.76
N LEU A 445 -4.66 -3.85 2.24
CA LEU A 445 -3.67 -3.05 1.52
C LEU A 445 -2.49 -2.71 2.43
N ALA A 446 -1.31 -2.72 1.87
CA ALA A 446 -0.01 -2.56 2.54
C ALA A 446 0.37 -3.68 3.52
N GLU A 447 -0.51 -4.62 3.86
CA GLU A 447 -0.11 -5.74 4.71
C GLU A 447 0.93 -6.63 4.03
N ARG A 448 1.85 -7.16 4.84
CA ARG A 448 2.86 -8.14 4.41
C ARG A 448 2.64 -9.44 5.17
N ALA A 449 2.77 -10.56 4.46
CA ALA A 449 2.74 -11.88 5.05
C ALA A 449 4.04 -12.62 4.70
N ASP A 450 4.75 -13.12 5.72
CA ASP A 450 5.92 -13.98 5.57
C ASP A 450 5.47 -15.42 5.76
N VAL A 451 5.41 -16.18 4.67
CA VAL A 451 4.83 -17.53 4.67
C VAL A 451 5.81 -18.57 4.16
N ILE A 452 5.72 -19.78 4.70
CA ILE A 452 6.33 -20.98 4.13
C ILE A 452 5.25 -21.75 3.38
N VAL A 453 5.42 -21.86 2.07
CA VAL A 453 4.58 -22.68 1.18
C VAL A 453 5.31 -23.99 0.92
N ASP A 454 4.73 -25.11 1.35
CA ASP A 454 5.30 -26.44 1.22
C ASP A 454 4.73 -27.16 0.01
N PHE A 455 5.51 -27.26 -1.06
CA PHE A 455 5.17 -27.97 -2.30
C PHE A 455 5.58 -29.45 -2.29
N THR A 456 6.09 -30.00 -1.18
CA THR A 456 6.63 -31.37 -1.11
C THR A 456 5.62 -32.41 -1.59
N ASN A 457 4.35 -32.23 -1.28
CA ASN A 457 3.27 -33.16 -1.64
C ASN A 457 2.40 -32.69 -2.81
N VAL A 458 2.75 -31.56 -3.44
CA VAL A 458 2.02 -31.02 -4.58
C VAL A 458 2.40 -31.84 -5.82
N PRO A 459 1.43 -32.35 -6.61
CA PRO A 459 1.72 -33.04 -7.85
C PRO A 459 2.53 -32.16 -8.83
N VAL A 460 3.46 -32.81 -9.57
CA VAL A 460 4.13 -32.14 -10.69
C VAL A 460 3.08 -31.69 -11.71
N GLY A 461 3.14 -30.40 -12.12
CA GLY A 461 2.16 -29.81 -13.03
C GLY A 461 1.97 -28.32 -12.81
N HIS A 462 0.88 -27.82 -13.33
CA HIS A 462 0.48 -26.42 -13.31
C HIS A 462 -0.61 -26.21 -12.29
N HIS A 463 -0.42 -25.26 -11.37
CA HIS A 463 -1.34 -24.97 -10.27
C HIS A 463 -1.49 -23.46 -10.11
N VAL A 464 -2.73 -22.98 -10.08
CA VAL A 464 -3.02 -21.56 -9.99
C VAL A 464 -3.15 -21.15 -8.53
N LEU A 465 -2.49 -20.05 -8.14
CA LEU A 465 -2.80 -19.31 -6.94
C LEU A 465 -3.99 -18.39 -7.27
N GLY A 466 -5.11 -18.61 -6.58
CA GLY A 466 -6.34 -17.85 -6.75
C GLY A 466 -6.43 -16.61 -5.85
N ASN A 467 -7.50 -15.86 -6.07
CA ASN A 467 -7.99 -14.79 -5.20
C ASN A 467 -9.51 -14.93 -5.08
N VAL A 468 -10.00 -15.02 -3.85
CA VAL A 468 -11.43 -15.03 -3.55
C VAL A 468 -11.86 -13.78 -2.77
N GLY A 469 -11.00 -12.79 -2.66
CA GLY A 469 -11.36 -11.44 -2.23
C GLY A 469 -12.27 -10.77 -3.27
N PRO A 470 -13.04 -9.73 -2.89
CA PRO A 470 -14.02 -9.13 -3.80
C PRO A 470 -13.41 -8.25 -4.88
N ASP A 471 -14.19 -8.01 -5.93
CA ASP A 471 -13.95 -6.98 -6.97
C ASP A 471 -14.67 -5.66 -6.64
N GLU A 472 -15.00 -5.46 -5.37
CA GLU A 472 -15.77 -4.32 -4.83
C GLU A 472 -15.25 -3.98 -3.42
N PRO A 473 -15.74 -2.89 -2.78
CA PRO A 473 -15.38 -2.53 -1.42
C PRO A 473 -15.56 -3.71 -0.45
N PHE A 474 -14.58 -3.90 0.44
CA PHE A 474 -14.55 -5.05 1.34
C PHE A 474 -15.12 -4.69 2.72
N GLY A 475 -16.24 -5.33 3.09
CA GLY A 475 -16.86 -5.18 4.42
C GLY A 475 -16.47 -6.25 5.43
N GLY A 476 -15.58 -7.19 5.07
CA GLY A 476 -15.33 -8.40 5.85
C GLY A 476 -16.27 -9.54 5.43
N GLY A 477 -16.22 -10.67 6.14
CA GLY A 477 -17.10 -11.81 5.89
C GLY A 477 -16.48 -12.93 5.06
N VAL A 478 -17.31 -13.84 4.58
CA VAL A 478 -16.92 -15.10 3.94
C VAL A 478 -17.22 -15.05 2.44
N PRO A 479 -16.25 -15.35 1.57
CA PRO A 479 -16.45 -15.38 0.11
C PRO A 479 -17.61 -16.26 -0.30
N GLY A 480 -18.46 -15.78 -1.22
CA GLY A 480 -19.63 -16.48 -1.72
C GLY A 480 -20.82 -16.56 -0.75
N VAL A 481 -20.69 -15.95 0.44
CA VAL A 481 -21.76 -15.88 1.46
C VAL A 481 -22.12 -14.43 1.77
N ASP A 482 -21.10 -13.61 2.09
CA ASP A 482 -21.27 -12.23 2.49
C ASP A 482 -20.96 -11.26 1.35
N PHE A 483 -20.12 -11.68 0.40
CA PHE A 483 -19.79 -10.93 -0.82
C PHE A 483 -19.50 -11.90 -1.98
N ASP A 484 -19.57 -11.40 -3.22
CA ASP A 484 -19.21 -12.16 -4.40
C ASP A 484 -17.67 -12.24 -4.54
N PRO A 485 -17.07 -13.43 -4.72
CA PRO A 485 -15.65 -13.56 -4.99
C PRO A 485 -15.25 -12.89 -6.32
N ALA A 486 -14.00 -12.51 -6.43
CA ALA A 486 -13.41 -11.99 -7.67
C ALA A 486 -13.68 -12.90 -8.88
N ASP A 487 -13.82 -12.30 -10.06
CA ASP A 487 -14.09 -13.04 -11.29
C ASP A 487 -13.04 -14.13 -11.52
N PRO A 488 -13.44 -15.43 -11.51
CA PRO A 488 -12.51 -16.54 -11.68
C PRO A 488 -11.79 -16.54 -13.03
N ALA A 489 -12.31 -15.82 -14.01
CA ALA A 489 -11.67 -15.70 -15.32
C ALA A 489 -10.59 -14.60 -15.37
N THR A 490 -10.57 -13.65 -14.44
CA THR A 490 -9.64 -12.51 -14.43
C THR A 490 -9.00 -12.31 -13.05
N THR A 491 -9.56 -11.44 -12.22
CA THR A 491 -9.04 -11.03 -10.91
C THR A 491 -9.06 -12.12 -9.85
N GLY A 492 -9.83 -13.18 -10.07
CA GLY A 492 -9.79 -14.40 -9.28
C GLY A 492 -8.54 -15.26 -9.48
N GLN A 493 -7.63 -14.87 -10.38
CA GLN A 493 -6.37 -15.56 -10.63
C GLN A 493 -5.18 -14.62 -10.38
N ILE A 494 -4.20 -15.05 -9.57
CA ILE A 494 -3.00 -14.25 -9.25
C ILE A 494 -1.83 -14.64 -10.13
N MET A 495 -1.40 -15.90 -10.06
CA MET A 495 -0.26 -16.45 -10.80
C MET A 495 -0.31 -17.97 -10.86
N GLU A 496 0.56 -18.58 -11.69
CA GLU A 496 0.70 -20.03 -11.77
C GLU A 496 2.00 -20.50 -11.13
N PHE A 497 1.94 -21.57 -10.33
CA PHE A 497 3.09 -22.34 -9.93
C PHE A 497 3.27 -23.54 -10.84
N GLN A 498 4.41 -23.61 -11.54
CA GLN A 498 4.82 -24.77 -12.34
C GLN A 498 5.68 -25.69 -11.47
N VAL A 499 5.04 -26.69 -10.86
CA VAL A 499 5.70 -27.59 -9.92
C VAL A 499 6.50 -28.65 -10.70
N VAL A 500 7.78 -28.77 -10.35
CA VAL A 500 8.72 -29.75 -10.92
C VAL A 500 9.29 -30.64 -9.82
N PRO A 501 9.83 -31.83 -10.16
CA PRO A 501 10.48 -32.71 -9.18
C PRO A 501 11.61 -31.97 -8.46
N ALA A 502 11.76 -32.20 -7.15
CA ALA A 502 12.90 -31.71 -6.39
C ALA A 502 14.24 -32.25 -6.96
N VAL A 503 15.20 -31.36 -7.15
CA VAL A 503 16.55 -31.73 -7.61
C VAL A 503 17.41 -32.33 -6.49
N ALA A 504 17.06 -32.05 -5.23
CA ALA A 504 17.73 -32.57 -4.04
C ALA A 504 16.72 -32.70 -2.88
N PRO A 505 17.03 -33.51 -1.84
CA PRO A 505 16.22 -33.52 -0.63
C PRO A 505 16.15 -32.10 0.02
N ASP A 506 14.96 -31.71 0.49
CA ASP A 506 14.74 -30.44 1.16
C ASP A 506 15.45 -30.43 2.54
N PRO A 507 16.45 -29.56 2.74
CA PRO A 507 17.19 -29.50 4.01
C PRO A 507 16.47 -28.65 5.08
N THR A 508 15.33 -28.04 4.75
CA THR A 508 14.70 -27.05 5.62
C THR A 508 13.92 -27.69 6.76
N THR A 509 13.82 -26.97 7.87
CA THR A 509 13.03 -27.39 9.03
C THR A 509 11.54 -27.23 8.69
N PRO A 510 10.73 -28.32 8.80
CA PRO A 510 9.28 -28.19 8.57
C PRO A 510 8.64 -27.19 9.54
N PRO A 511 7.70 -26.32 9.08
CA PRO A 511 7.17 -25.19 9.83
C PRO A 511 6.57 -25.57 11.21
N ARG A 512 5.95 -26.74 11.31
CA ARG A 512 5.40 -27.26 12.58
C ARG A 512 6.43 -27.49 13.69
N PHE A 513 7.72 -27.49 13.35
CA PHE A 513 8.82 -27.65 14.32
C PHE A 513 9.59 -26.35 14.55
N LEU A 514 9.16 -25.25 13.97
CA LEU A 514 9.78 -23.94 14.23
C LEU A 514 9.35 -23.42 15.57
N THR A 515 10.32 -22.97 16.35
CA THR A 515 10.14 -22.11 17.52
C THR A 515 10.59 -20.72 17.11
N LEU A 516 9.64 -19.81 16.99
CA LEU A 516 9.91 -18.43 16.58
C LEU A 516 10.46 -17.61 17.75
N PRO A 517 11.21 -16.52 17.50
CA PRO A 517 11.72 -15.65 18.55
C PRO A 517 10.59 -15.06 19.40
N ALA A 518 10.76 -15.07 20.71
CA ALA A 518 9.78 -14.53 21.63
C ALA A 518 9.49 -13.05 21.35
N ILE A 519 8.22 -12.68 21.43
CA ILE A 519 7.78 -11.29 21.36
C ILE A 519 7.70 -10.74 22.77
N MET A 520 8.41 -9.64 23.02
CA MET A 520 8.27 -8.90 24.27
C MET A 520 7.07 -7.97 24.16
N PRO A 521 6.02 -8.16 24.96
CA PRO A 521 4.83 -7.31 24.90
C PRO A 521 5.18 -5.85 25.18
N LEU A 522 4.44 -4.93 24.56
CA LEU A 522 4.53 -3.51 24.87
C LEU A 522 4.12 -3.26 26.34
N PRO A 523 4.65 -2.20 26.97
CA PRO A 523 4.22 -1.82 28.31
C PRO A 523 2.70 -1.63 28.41
N PRO A 524 2.10 -1.75 29.60
CA PRO A 524 0.68 -1.43 29.77
C PRO A 524 0.39 0.02 29.34
N ALA A 525 -0.71 0.19 28.60
CA ALA A 525 -1.15 1.50 28.19
C ALA A 525 -1.66 2.33 29.38
N THR A 526 -1.41 3.62 29.34
CA THR A 526 -1.86 4.60 30.35
C THR A 526 -2.96 5.53 29.84
N VAL A 527 -3.17 5.55 28.54
CA VAL A 527 -4.15 6.39 27.84
C VAL A 527 -4.88 5.53 26.80
N THR A 528 -6.17 5.75 26.65
CA THR A 528 -6.97 5.26 25.53
C THR A 528 -7.38 6.45 24.67
N ARG A 529 -7.18 6.36 23.37
CA ARG A 529 -7.50 7.41 22.39
C ARG A 529 -8.56 6.92 21.43
N PRO A 530 -9.81 7.39 21.58
CA PRO A 530 -10.88 7.05 20.66
C PRO A 530 -10.79 7.90 19.39
N LEU A 531 -10.75 7.22 18.24
CA LEU A 531 -10.64 7.80 16.90
C LEU A 531 -11.77 7.24 16.03
N ALA A 532 -12.26 8.05 15.09
CA ALA A 532 -13.38 7.67 14.23
C ALA A 532 -12.92 7.57 12.76
N LEU A 533 -13.47 6.60 12.04
CA LEU A 533 -13.40 6.48 10.58
C LEU A 533 -14.78 6.86 10.04
N ILE A 534 -14.82 7.83 9.13
CA ILE A 534 -16.03 8.51 8.70
C ILE A 534 -16.04 8.63 7.19
N GLU A 535 -17.19 8.41 6.58
CA GLU A 535 -17.47 8.75 5.19
C GLU A 535 -18.53 9.85 5.12
N LYS A 536 -18.32 10.76 4.18
CA LYS A 536 -19.25 11.85 3.91
C LYS A 536 -19.86 11.67 2.53
N MET A 537 -21.18 11.50 2.53
CA MET A 537 -21.95 11.32 1.31
C MET A 537 -22.21 12.65 0.61
N GLY A 538 -22.24 12.62 -0.72
CA GLY A 538 -22.55 13.78 -1.56
C GLY A 538 -23.93 14.35 -1.27
N LYS A 539 -24.06 15.69 -1.39
CA LYS A 539 -25.32 16.42 -1.28
C LYS A 539 -25.84 16.91 -2.62
N GLY A 540 -25.12 16.56 -3.70
CA GLY A 540 -25.52 16.88 -5.05
C GLY A 540 -26.75 16.12 -5.49
N VAL A 541 -27.33 16.56 -6.60
CA VAL A 541 -28.39 15.81 -7.30
C VAL A 541 -28.01 15.69 -8.75
N ASP A 542 -28.43 14.60 -9.39
CA ASP A 542 -28.26 14.39 -10.81
C ASP A 542 -29.15 15.32 -11.65
N ALA A 543 -29.08 15.20 -12.98
CA ALA A 543 -29.90 15.98 -13.90
C ALA A 543 -31.43 15.75 -13.75
N ASN A 544 -31.84 14.67 -13.09
CA ASN A 544 -33.23 14.34 -12.81
C ASN A 544 -33.70 14.86 -11.43
N GLY A 545 -32.76 15.32 -10.60
CA GLY A 545 -32.99 15.75 -9.24
C GLY A 545 -32.91 14.62 -8.21
N ASP A 546 -32.41 13.46 -8.58
CA ASP A 546 -32.15 12.35 -7.67
C ASP A 546 -30.85 12.59 -6.90
N PRO A 547 -30.76 12.23 -5.58
CA PRO A 547 -29.55 12.35 -4.81
C PRO A 547 -28.38 11.59 -5.45
N MET A 548 -27.18 12.20 -5.42
CA MET A 548 -25.93 11.56 -5.80
C MET A 548 -25.40 10.80 -4.57
N ASP A 549 -25.80 9.54 -4.44
CA ASP A 549 -25.49 8.69 -3.28
C ASP A 549 -24.10 8.07 -3.39
N GLY A 550 -23.05 8.86 -3.22
CA GLY A 550 -21.68 8.34 -3.24
C GLY A 550 -20.76 9.12 -2.31
N PRO A 551 -19.69 8.51 -1.78
CA PRO A 551 -18.71 9.21 -0.95
C PRO A 551 -18.07 10.40 -1.68
N VAL A 552 -17.98 11.53 -1.01
CA VAL A 552 -17.27 12.74 -1.49
C VAL A 552 -16.03 13.04 -0.68
N GLU A 553 -15.99 12.60 0.57
CA GLU A 553 -14.84 12.67 1.46
C GLU A 553 -14.79 11.41 2.32
N ALA A 554 -13.64 10.74 2.37
CA ALA A 554 -13.30 9.75 3.37
C ALA A 554 -12.44 10.45 4.45
N LEU A 555 -12.80 10.31 5.72
CA LEU A 555 -12.29 11.19 6.77
C LEU A 555 -11.82 10.41 8.00
N LEU A 556 -10.84 10.95 8.67
CA LEU A 556 -10.50 10.58 10.05
C LEU A 556 -11.13 11.55 11.02
N GLY A 557 -11.31 11.12 12.26
CA GLY A 557 -11.95 11.95 13.28
C GLY A 557 -11.63 11.52 14.70
N THR A 558 -12.21 12.26 15.63
CA THR A 558 -12.21 11.98 17.07
C THR A 558 -13.59 11.52 17.50
N LEU A 559 -13.67 10.78 18.60
CA LEU A 559 -14.95 10.44 19.22
C LEU A 559 -15.18 11.37 20.41
N GLU A 560 -16.20 12.25 20.33
CA GLU A 560 -16.53 13.24 21.35
C GLU A 560 -17.91 12.96 21.96
N ALA A 561 -17.95 12.61 23.23
CA ALA A 561 -19.19 12.21 23.92
C ALA A 561 -19.99 11.10 23.21
N GLY A 562 -19.29 10.20 22.53
CA GLY A 562 -19.90 9.10 21.76
C GLY A 562 -20.38 9.49 20.35
N VAL A 563 -20.03 10.67 19.87
CA VAL A 563 -20.33 11.14 18.51
C VAL A 563 -19.03 11.21 17.72
N ALA A 564 -19.03 10.67 16.50
CA ALA A 564 -17.92 10.80 15.57
C ALA A 564 -17.82 12.22 15.05
N VAL A 565 -16.66 12.86 15.25
CA VAL A 565 -16.41 14.26 14.84
C VAL A 565 -15.30 14.27 13.80
N GLU A 566 -15.66 14.66 12.58
CA GLU A 566 -14.71 14.74 11.46
C GLU A 566 -13.56 15.70 11.76
N ARG A 567 -12.35 15.34 11.30
CA ARG A 567 -11.13 16.15 11.38
C ARG A 567 -10.43 16.14 10.04
N LYS A 568 -10.20 17.33 9.48
CA LYS A 568 -9.46 17.47 8.22
C LYS A 568 -7.96 17.59 8.45
N TRP A 569 -7.18 17.32 7.42
CA TRP A 569 -5.71 17.41 7.44
C TRP A 569 -5.23 18.76 8.01
N MET A 570 -5.81 19.88 7.57
CA MET A 570 -5.40 21.23 7.96
C MET A 570 -5.82 21.64 9.39
N GLU A 571 -6.63 20.83 10.05
CA GLU A 571 -7.04 21.15 11.44
C GLU A 571 -5.89 20.87 12.43
N PRO A 572 -5.86 21.55 13.58
CA PRO A 572 -4.87 21.31 14.62
C PRO A 572 -4.75 19.82 14.98
N VAL A 573 -3.52 19.38 15.27
CA VAL A 573 -3.24 18.02 15.70
C VAL A 573 -3.96 17.71 17.01
N THR A 574 -4.81 16.70 16.99
CA THR A 574 -5.54 16.17 18.15
C THR A 574 -4.87 14.91 18.72
N GLU A 575 -4.12 14.18 17.89
CA GLU A 575 -3.38 12.97 18.24
C GLU A 575 -1.95 13.32 18.69
N ASN A 576 -1.79 13.68 19.98
CA ASN A 576 -0.50 14.09 20.52
C ASN A 576 -0.07 13.26 21.74
N PRO A 577 0.44 12.03 21.52
CA PRO A 577 1.01 11.21 22.58
C PRO A 577 2.28 11.83 23.14
N ALA A 578 2.51 11.66 24.44
CA ALA A 578 3.77 12.04 25.06
C ALA A 578 4.91 11.11 24.64
N LEU A 579 6.14 11.62 24.57
CA LEU A 579 7.32 10.80 24.30
C LEU A 579 7.46 9.70 25.36
N GLY A 580 7.60 8.45 24.93
CA GLY A 580 7.68 7.27 25.77
C GLY A 580 6.33 6.73 26.26
N ALA A 581 5.21 7.40 25.93
CA ALA A 581 3.88 6.92 26.30
C ALA A 581 3.53 5.62 25.59
N THR A 582 2.75 4.77 26.29
CA THR A 582 2.05 3.64 25.70
C THR A 582 0.56 3.94 25.75
N GLU A 583 -0.10 3.93 24.61
CA GLU A 583 -1.53 4.20 24.47
C GLU A 583 -2.25 3.01 23.82
N VAL A 584 -3.57 2.89 24.02
CA VAL A 584 -4.47 2.11 23.19
C VAL A 584 -5.16 3.11 22.25
N TRP A 585 -4.97 2.92 20.95
CA TRP A 585 -5.76 3.63 19.94
C TRP A 585 -6.94 2.75 19.56
N GLU A 586 -8.12 3.35 19.52
CA GLU A 586 -9.39 2.72 19.21
C GLU A 586 -9.94 3.30 17.91
N PHE A 587 -9.99 2.51 16.87
CA PHE A 587 -10.56 2.89 15.58
C PHE A 587 -12.02 2.48 15.52
N TYR A 588 -12.93 3.41 15.74
CA TYR A 588 -14.37 3.23 15.59
C TYR A 588 -14.73 3.39 14.12
N ASN A 589 -15.00 2.29 13.45
CA ASN A 589 -15.39 2.32 12.04
C ASN A 589 -16.91 2.50 11.91
N THR A 590 -17.31 3.71 11.49
CA THR A 590 -18.72 4.08 11.27
C THR A 590 -19.12 4.05 9.80
N THR A 591 -18.22 3.57 8.92
CA THR A 591 -18.43 3.48 7.46
C THR A 591 -18.95 2.10 7.05
N GLY A 592 -19.26 1.93 5.77
CA GLY A 592 -19.69 0.65 5.19
C GLY A 592 -18.54 -0.30 4.86
N ASP A 593 -17.30 0.20 4.81
CA ASP A 593 -16.12 -0.51 4.31
C ASP A 593 -15.08 -0.79 5.39
N ALA A 594 -14.26 -1.80 5.17
CA ALA A 594 -13.10 -2.09 6.00
C ALA A 594 -11.92 -1.18 5.58
N HIS A 595 -11.26 -0.57 6.55
CA HIS A 595 -10.11 0.30 6.32
C HIS A 595 -8.83 -0.31 6.88
N PRO A 596 -7.77 -0.51 6.06
CA PRO A 596 -6.44 -0.88 6.56
C PRO A 596 -5.77 0.36 7.15
N MET A 597 -5.78 0.46 8.49
CA MET A 597 -5.25 1.62 9.22
C MET A 597 -3.77 1.47 9.48
N HIS A 598 -2.99 2.44 8.99
CA HIS A 598 -1.55 2.52 9.18
C HIS A 598 -1.17 3.69 10.08
N ILE A 599 -0.13 3.50 10.92
CA ILE A 599 0.46 4.54 11.77
C ILE A 599 1.95 4.56 11.51
N HIS A 600 2.47 5.72 11.07
CA HIS A 600 3.89 5.91 10.77
C HIS A 600 4.80 5.79 12.00
N GLU A 601 6.08 5.48 11.79
CA GLU A 601 7.17 5.45 12.78
C GLU A 601 7.08 4.30 13.80
N ILE A 602 5.93 3.68 14.00
CA ILE A 602 5.71 2.72 15.10
C ILE A 602 5.31 1.34 14.58
N ILE A 603 5.40 0.37 15.50
CA ILE A 603 4.69 -0.92 15.40
C ILE A 603 3.80 -1.08 16.62
N PHE A 604 2.71 -1.81 16.46
CA PHE A 604 1.70 -2.00 17.49
C PHE A 604 1.31 -3.47 17.66
N GLU A 605 0.65 -3.76 18.77
CA GLU A 605 -0.03 -5.03 19.03
C GLU A 605 -1.52 -4.85 18.83
N VAL A 606 -2.15 -5.73 18.07
CA VAL A 606 -3.63 -5.81 18.00
C VAL A 606 -4.14 -6.35 19.34
N VAL A 607 -5.03 -5.60 19.99
CA VAL A 607 -5.56 -5.97 21.32
C VAL A 607 -6.83 -6.81 21.19
N ASN A 608 -7.82 -6.28 20.51
CA ASN A 608 -9.09 -6.95 20.22
C ASN A 608 -9.94 -6.12 19.24
N ARG A 609 -11.07 -6.69 18.85
CA ARG A 609 -12.17 -5.98 18.20
C ARG A 609 -13.44 -6.16 19.01
N GLU A 610 -14.35 -5.18 18.96
CA GLU A 610 -15.64 -5.24 19.64
C GLU A 610 -16.71 -4.62 18.72
N GLY A 611 -17.88 -5.23 18.68
CA GLY A 611 -18.99 -4.77 17.85
C GLY A 611 -19.59 -3.45 18.38
N LEU A 612 -20.10 -2.65 17.46
CA LEU A 612 -20.89 -1.45 17.74
C LEU A 612 -22.39 -1.78 17.66
N VAL A 613 -23.21 -1.05 18.41
CA VAL A 613 -24.67 -1.17 18.29
C VAL A 613 -25.11 -0.56 16.98
N LEU A 614 -25.79 -1.35 16.15
CA LEU A 614 -26.34 -0.93 14.86
C LEU A 614 -27.85 -0.78 14.95
N ASP A 615 -28.39 0.09 14.10
CA ASP A 615 -29.84 0.25 13.94
C ASP A 615 -30.45 -0.80 12.98
N ALA A 616 -31.71 -0.61 12.60
CA ALA A 616 -32.43 -1.54 11.69
C ALA A 616 -31.93 -1.48 10.23
N ASN A 617 -31.13 -0.49 9.88
CA ASN A 617 -30.52 -0.32 8.55
C ASN A 617 -29.05 -0.75 8.52
N ASP A 618 -28.56 -1.37 9.61
CA ASP A 618 -27.15 -1.72 9.84
C ASP A 618 -26.21 -0.48 9.96
N GLU A 619 -26.76 0.71 10.29
CA GLU A 619 -25.99 1.91 10.55
C GLU A 619 -25.62 2.03 12.04
N VAL A 620 -24.42 2.60 12.33
CA VAL A 620 -23.96 2.79 13.71
C VAL A 620 -24.84 3.80 14.43
N VAL A 621 -25.40 3.40 15.60
CA VAL A 621 -26.25 4.28 16.42
C VAL A 621 -25.42 5.29 17.17
N GLU A 622 -25.78 6.58 17.09
CA GLU A 622 -25.20 7.63 17.91
C GLU A 622 -26.09 8.03 19.09
N PRO A 623 -25.55 8.31 20.30
CA PRO A 623 -24.13 8.18 20.64
C PRO A 623 -23.67 6.70 20.55
N ILE A 624 -22.46 6.50 20.00
CA ILE A 624 -21.90 5.17 19.74
C ILE A 624 -21.85 4.35 21.03
N GLN A 625 -22.34 3.13 20.95
CA GLN A 625 -22.38 2.16 22.04
C GLN A 625 -21.74 0.85 21.59
N LEU A 626 -21.05 0.19 22.51
CA LEU A 626 -20.49 -1.14 22.29
C LEU A 626 -21.55 -2.20 22.54
N ASP A 627 -21.54 -3.26 21.74
CA ASP A 627 -22.49 -4.39 21.87
C ASP A 627 -22.03 -5.44 22.91
N GLY A 628 -20.78 -5.34 23.38
CA GLY A 628 -20.15 -6.26 24.33
C GLY A 628 -19.64 -7.57 23.72
N VAL A 629 -19.66 -7.70 22.38
CA VAL A 629 -19.12 -8.89 21.68
C VAL A 629 -17.67 -8.65 21.32
N ILE A 630 -16.76 -9.16 22.15
CA ILE A 630 -15.31 -8.97 21.98
C ILE A 630 -14.71 -10.16 21.24
N ALA A 631 -13.98 -9.90 20.15
CA ALA A 631 -13.18 -10.86 19.42
C ALA A 631 -11.68 -10.63 19.71
N PRO A 632 -10.90 -11.69 20.04
CA PRO A 632 -9.44 -11.58 20.17
C PRO A 632 -8.81 -11.29 18.79
N PRO A 633 -7.51 -10.91 18.76
CA PRO A 633 -6.74 -10.86 17.50
C PRO A 633 -6.80 -12.21 16.78
N GLU A 634 -6.75 -12.16 15.46
CA GLU A 634 -6.61 -13.38 14.66
C GLU A 634 -5.26 -14.06 14.93
N PRO A 635 -5.12 -15.38 14.76
CA PRO A 635 -3.85 -16.07 15.00
C PRO A 635 -2.65 -15.46 14.25
N TRP A 636 -2.86 -14.94 13.05
CA TRP A 636 -1.84 -14.29 12.23
C TRP A 636 -1.60 -12.82 12.59
N GLU A 637 -2.34 -12.25 13.54
CA GLU A 637 -2.12 -10.92 14.10
C GLU A 637 -1.35 -10.95 15.44
N THR A 638 -0.84 -12.10 15.86
CA THR A 638 -0.16 -12.27 17.15
C THR A 638 1.27 -11.74 17.20
N GLY A 639 1.75 -11.17 16.08
CA GLY A 639 3.00 -10.41 15.99
C GLY A 639 2.78 -8.90 16.10
N PHE A 640 3.88 -8.14 16.01
CA PHE A 640 3.75 -6.70 15.81
C PHE A 640 3.30 -6.40 14.37
N LYS A 641 2.43 -5.40 14.24
CA LYS A 641 1.92 -4.91 12.97
C LYS A 641 2.16 -3.40 12.85
N ASP A 642 2.11 -2.88 11.64
CA ASP A 642 2.07 -1.44 11.37
C ASP A 642 0.77 -1.03 10.64
N THR A 643 0.03 -2.00 10.12
CA THR A 643 -1.24 -1.83 9.42
C THR A 643 -2.25 -2.85 9.96
N VAL A 644 -3.48 -2.43 10.24
CA VAL A 644 -4.54 -3.30 10.78
C VAL A 644 -5.87 -3.05 10.09
N ILE A 645 -6.61 -4.10 9.79
CA ILE A 645 -7.95 -4.00 9.20
C ILE A 645 -8.96 -3.59 10.29
N ALA A 646 -9.56 -2.41 10.12
CA ALA A 646 -10.68 -1.94 10.91
C ALA A 646 -11.99 -2.23 10.15
N TYR A 647 -12.75 -3.22 10.61
CA TYR A 647 -14.00 -3.65 9.96
C TYR A 647 -15.16 -2.71 10.26
N PRO A 648 -16.16 -2.57 9.34
CA PRO A 648 -17.36 -1.77 9.56
C PRO A 648 -18.14 -2.23 10.79
N GLY A 649 -18.77 -1.28 11.49
CA GLY A 649 -19.60 -1.58 12.66
C GLY A 649 -18.82 -2.16 13.85
N GLN A 650 -17.50 -1.95 13.93
CA GLN A 650 -16.65 -2.43 15.01
C GLN A 650 -15.67 -1.35 15.48
N VAL A 651 -15.20 -1.48 16.71
CA VAL A 651 -13.99 -0.80 17.17
C VAL A 651 -12.82 -1.79 17.13
N THR A 652 -11.75 -1.40 16.44
CA THR A 652 -10.48 -2.12 16.42
C THR A 652 -9.50 -1.44 17.36
N ARG A 653 -8.91 -2.18 18.32
CA ARG A 653 -8.00 -1.64 19.33
C ARG A 653 -6.58 -2.11 19.10
N VAL A 654 -5.65 -1.15 19.08
CA VAL A 654 -4.22 -1.41 18.97
C VAL A 654 -3.48 -0.78 20.14
N ARG A 655 -2.46 -1.48 20.68
CA ARG A 655 -1.57 -0.94 21.72
C ARG A 655 -0.27 -0.53 21.08
N VAL A 656 0.13 0.72 21.30
CA VAL A 656 1.27 1.35 20.65
C VAL A 656 2.14 2.08 21.66
N GLN A 657 3.47 2.11 21.42
CA GLN A 657 4.43 2.86 22.22
C GLN A 657 5.14 3.89 21.36
N PHE A 658 5.15 5.16 21.78
CA PHE A 658 5.65 6.31 21.05
C PHE A 658 7.04 6.72 21.54
N ASN A 659 8.10 6.31 20.84
CA ASN A 659 9.48 6.46 21.33
C ASN A 659 10.33 7.50 20.55
N THR A 660 9.91 7.94 19.39
CA THR A 660 10.66 8.88 18.55
C THR A 660 9.90 10.21 18.41
N PRO A 661 10.42 11.33 18.94
CA PRO A 661 9.70 12.60 18.89
C PRO A 661 9.67 13.15 17.48
N GLY A 662 8.55 13.73 17.08
CA GLY A 662 8.40 14.29 15.74
C GLY A 662 6.95 14.46 15.30
N GLN A 663 6.77 14.90 14.06
CA GLN A 663 5.50 15.02 13.37
C GLN A 663 5.41 13.93 12.30
N TYR A 664 4.39 13.11 12.38
CA TYR A 664 4.14 11.95 11.53
C TYR A 664 2.71 11.94 11.05
N VAL A 665 2.30 10.89 10.33
CA VAL A 665 0.91 10.72 9.87
C VAL A 665 0.36 9.35 10.28
N TRP A 666 -0.96 9.26 10.38
CA TRP A 666 -1.72 8.04 10.40
C TRP A 666 -2.85 8.16 9.37
N HIS A 667 -3.19 7.04 8.69
CA HIS A 667 -4.10 7.08 7.56
C HIS A 667 -4.70 5.70 7.24
N CYS A 668 -5.77 5.69 6.45
CA CYS A 668 -6.24 4.51 5.74
C CYS A 668 -5.30 4.22 4.57
N HIS A 669 -4.99 2.96 4.32
CA HIS A 669 -4.14 2.57 3.18
C HIS A 669 -4.93 2.15 1.92
N ILE A 670 -6.25 2.35 1.88
CA ILE A 670 -6.95 2.56 0.61
C ILE A 670 -6.47 3.92 0.12
N VAL A 671 -5.61 3.94 -0.89
CA VAL A 671 -4.89 5.17 -1.25
C VAL A 671 -5.79 6.23 -1.89
N GLU A 672 -6.97 5.85 -2.39
CA GLU A 672 -8.03 6.77 -2.79
C GLU A 672 -8.61 7.51 -1.58
N HIS A 673 -8.77 6.83 -0.43
CA HIS A 673 -9.22 7.42 0.85
C HIS A 673 -8.12 8.29 1.46
N GLU A 674 -6.86 7.79 1.50
CA GLU A 674 -5.69 8.54 1.98
C GLU A 674 -5.61 9.91 1.30
N ASP A 675 -5.70 9.94 -0.03
CA ASP A 675 -5.61 11.17 -0.83
C ASP A 675 -6.82 12.10 -0.68
N ASN A 676 -7.89 11.66 -0.04
CA ASN A 676 -9.11 12.46 0.16
C ASN A 676 -9.51 12.51 1.64
N GLU A 677 -8.67 13.15 2.46
CA GLU A 677 -8.87 13.49 3.87
C GLU A 677 -8.82 12.30 4.86
N MET A 678 -8.62 11.03 4.43
CA MET A 678 -8.48 9.90 5.37
C MET A 678 -7.01 9.71 5.79
N MET A 679 -6.32 10.82 5.97
CA MET A 679 -4.97 10.95 6.52
C MET A 679 -4.92 12.17 7.43
N ARG A 680 -4.24 12.02 8.59
CA ARG A 680 -4.05 13.11 9.53
C ARG A 680 -2.64 13.13 10.12
N PRO A 681 -2.12 14.34 10.41
CA PRO A 681 -0.89 14.45 11.18
C PRO A 681 -1.12 14.03 12.65
N PHE A 682 -0.15 13.32 13.21
CA PHE A 682 -0.03 13.17 14.66
C PHE A 682 1.37 13.57 15.11
N ARG A 683 1.51 13.90 16.42
CA ARG A 683 2.77 14.40 16.92
C ARG A 683 3.17 13.72 18.23
N ILE A 684 4.39 13.15 18.27
CA ILE A 684 4.97 12.59 19.47
C ILE A 684 5.75 13.68 20.21
N GLY A 685 5.26 14.04 21.41
CA GLY A 685 5.89 15.07 22.24
C GLY A 685 5.50 16.51 21.87
N PRO A 686 6.29 17.53 22.27
CA PRO A 686 5.96 18.92 22.05
C PRO A 686 6.17 19.38 20.61
N GLU A 687 5.58 20.52 20.27
CA GLU A 687 5.90 21.23 19.03
C GLU A 687 7.38 21.51 18.91
N GLN A 688 7.89 21.35 17.70
CA GLN A 688 9.30 21.58 17.43
C GLN A 688 9.57 23.06 17.11
N PRO A 689 10.64 23.65 17.64
CA PRO A 689 10.95 25.05 17.35
C PRO A 689 11.10 25.30 15.86
N GLY A 690 10.31 26.22 15.30
CA GLY A 690 10.37 26.61 13.89
C GLY A 690 9.67 25.65 12.92
N GLN A 691 8.91 24.66 13.41
CA GLN A 691 8.07 23.86 12.53
C GLN A 691 7.02 24.73 11.82
N PRO A 692 6.62 24.37 10.60
CA PRO A 692 5.49 25.03 9.94
C PRO A 692 4.22 24.92 10.80
N MET A 693 3.45 26.00 10.80
CA MET A 693 2.16 26.02 11.48
C MET A 693 1.04 25.82 10.46
N PRO A 694 -0.02 25.07 10.81
CA PRO A 694 -1.21 25.04 9.99
C PRO A 694 -1.72 26.46 9.74
N PRO A 695 -2.30 26.79 8.58
CA PRO A 695 -2.94 28.07 8.36
C PRO A 695 -4.00 28.31 9.43
N GLU A 696 -4.09 29.57 9.90
CA GLU A 696 -5.12 29.93 10.88
C GLU A 696 -6.53 29.68 10.30
N PRO A 697 -7.43 29.00 11.00
CA PRO A 697 -8.79 28.81 10.51
C PRO A 697 -9.47 30.18 10.27
N GLY A 698 -9.73 30.52 9.02
CA GLY A 698 -10.56 31.67 8.66
C GLY A 698 -9.85 32.90 8.11
N MET A 699 -8.63 32.79 7.55
CA MET A 699 -8.10 33.87 6.67
C MET A 699 -8.38 33.58 5.21
#